data_715a6baaee95e39701a806d491c58146
#
_entry.id   715a6baaee95e39701a806d491c58146
#
_cell.length_a   1.000
_cell.length_b   1.000
_cell.length_c   1.000
_cell.angle_alpha   90.00
_cell.angle_beta   90.00
_cell.angle_gamma   90.00
#
_symmetry.space_group_name_H-M   'P 1'
#
loop_
_entity.id
_entity.type
_entity.pdbx_description
1 polymer ?
#
loop_
_entity_poly.entity_id
_entity_poly.type
_entity_poly.pdbx_seq_one_letter_code
_entity_poly.pdbx_strand_id
1 'polypeptide(L)'
;MLPDGQQKAFFYLSVDFVHEHAGTPKQEIHQQKLIDAYPQIRNLAIHGSENPNLTPEGSITVRMHSVGGWGAITTGKNLAMTLFDLLGFDIRANPKYGSEKKGQPTTYYLSAAPEPIRLNCEYHFVDVVMSPDPNVFSHSNPLYGLKKGGVFIIQSSLETADELWASFPRHARQAIIDNEFRVYFLDGFRIAREEASNPDLQYRMQGNAFQGAFFAASPLMEKANLDETGLFEAIDKQLRHKFGSKGERIVQDNLRVVRRGFDEIHEITDKQLGAASLEPQRKEAGLPVMLKQLPEADGGISDVHRFWEQTGSFYISGHGEENLADPYIGLGIIPASSGVFRDMTQIRFEYPEYVAENCTACGNCFSVCPDSAIPGLVNSISDVFETTISRIETRGQPTVYLRRAARDVEKRLRALIEPVGETAEVDKLLEQSVLATLSESELEDENKERLEQELDWFRQAMGDFQFSITKPYYLNHEKKAKNSGGLFSITINPYTCKGCMECIQACNDDALVATPQTPESITRLRQDWDFWLNLPTTRPEFIRIDDLDERIGALETLLLDKRNYGSLVSGDGSCLGCGEKSVIHLFTATVTALMQPRVKKHLAKIDDLSERLERHIRLKLAESMDFTDTAVITEVLESHKDSDLTLAALSESLDSAHAPRCGGPPTLTTLTRSPGPITCSRTRPPSHWACFRAT
;
A
#
# COMPACT_ATOMS: atom_id res chain seq x y z
N MET A 1 16.89 23.79 26.47
CA MET A 1 17.17 22.94 25.30
C MET A 1 16.30 21.71 25.41
N LEU A 2 15.54 21.41 24.39
CA LEU A 2 14.75 20.16 24.33
C LEU A 2 15.71 18.99 24.08
N PRO A 3 15.45 17.78 24.63
CA PRO A 3 16.22 16.61 24.31
C PRO A 3 16.30 16.34 22.80
N ASP A 4 17.44 15.87 22.31
CA ASP A 4 17.72 15.73 20.86
C ASP A 4 16.65 15.02 20.02
N GLY A 5 15.92 14.09 20.61
CA GLY A 5 14.81 13.41 19.94
C GLY A 5 13.56 14.27 19.72
N GLN A 6 13.33 15.25 20.60
CA GLN A 6 12.21 16.18 20.46
C GLN A 6 12.53 17.35 19.51
N GLN A 7 13.82 17.68 19.32
CA GLN A 7 14.22 18.69 18.36
C GLN A 7 13.98 18.24 16.91
N LYS A 8 14.19 16.97 16.60
CA LYS A 8 13.90 16.44 15.25
C LYS A 8 12.41 16.40 14.94
N ALA A 9 11.58 15.93 15.87
CA ALA A 9 10.13 15.93 15.70
C ALA A 9 9.57 17.36 15.56
N PHE A 10 10.10 18.30 16.32
CA PHE A 10 9.71 19.71 16.25
C PHE A 10 10.12 20.37 14.92
N PHE A 11 11.23 19.98 14.34
CA PHE A 11 11.71 20.51 13.06
C PHE A 11 10.84 20.05 11.88
N TYR A 12 10.40 18.80 11.86
CA TYR A 12 9.48 18.28 10.83
C TYR A 12 8.06 18.87 10.96
N LEU A 13 7.54 18.98 12.16
CA LEU A 13 6.24 19.63 12.43
C LEU A 13 6.26 21.14 12.16
N SER A 14 7.42 21.79 12.28
CA SER A 14 7.47 23.25 12.18
C SER A 14 7.46 23.77 10.75
N VAL A 15 7.94 23.03 9.77
CA VAL A 15 7.95 23.48 8.37
C VAL A 15 6.54 23.49 7.81
N ASP A 16 5.80 22.40 7.94
CA ASP A 16 4.41 22.31 7.49
C ASP A 16 3.51 23.23 8.35
N PHE A 17 3.72 23.26 9.67
CA PHE A 17 2.96 24.15 10.56
C PHE A 17 3.20 25.64 10.23
N VAL A 18 4.41 26.04 9.91
CA VAL A 18 4.72 27.44 9.51
C VAL A 18 4.08 27.77 8.16
N HIS A 19 4.06 26.82 7.20
CA HIS A 19 3.39 27.03 5.92
C HIS A 19 1.87 27.16 6.05
N GLU A 20 1.25 26.34 6.87
CA GLU A 20 -0.21 26.34 7.04
C GLU A 20 -0.72 27.45 7.95
N HIS A 21 0.09 27.88 8.92
CA HIS A 21 -0.34 28.76 10.00
C HIS A 21 0.39 30.11 10.04
N ALA A 22 1.32 30.35 9.11
CA ALA A 22 2.00 31.64 9.03
C ALA A 22 0.96 32.77 8.81
N GLY A 23 0.94 33.74 9.71
CA GLY A 23 -0.03 34.83 9.69
C GLY A 23 -1.41 34.49 10.24
N THR A 24 -1.61 33.31 10.84
CA THR A 24 -2.88 33.01 11.50
C THR A 24 -3.01 33.78 12.83
N PRO A 25 -4.25 34.18 13.22
CA PRO A 25 -4.48 34.81 14.51
C PRO A 25 -3.94 34.00 15.70
N LYS A 26 -3.92 32.68 15.57
CA LYS A 26 -3.40 31.76 16.60
C LYS A 26 -1.90 31.89 16.77
N GLN A 27 -1.14 32.01 15.68
CA GLN A 27 0.31 32.23 15.74
C GLN A 27 0.63 33.60 16.28
N GLU A 28 -0.10 34.65 15.87
CA GLU A 28 0.08 36.02 16.37
C GLU A 28 -0.17 36.10 17.88
N ILE A 29 -1.21 35.45 18.38
CA ILE A 29 -1.50 35.39 19.83
C ILE A 29 -0.33 34.71 20.58
N HIS A 30 0.19 33.61 20.05
CA HIS A 30 1.31 32.91 20.68
C HIS A 30 2.59 33.77 20.68
N GLN A 31 2.89 34.38 19.54
CA GLN A 31 4.04 35.29 19.41
C GLN A 31 3.91 36.49 20.34
N GLN A 32 2.71 37.09 20.44
CA GLN A 32 2.45 38.20 21.35
C GLN A 32 2.67 37.80 22.81
N LYS A 33 2.22 36.64 23.23
CA LYS A 33 2.47 36.11 24.60
C LYS A 33 3.95 35.97 24.90
N LEU A 34 4.78 35.54 23.90
CA LEU A 34 6.23 35.47 24.07
C LEU A 34 6.85 36.86 24.19
N ILE A 35 6.41 37.83 23.38
CA ILE A 35 6.88 39.21 23.43
C ILE A 35 6.50 39.86 24.76
N ASP A 36 5.31 39.59 25.27
CA ASP A 36 4.84 40.12 26.56
C ASP A 36 5.69 39.56 27.73
N ALA A 37 6.03 38.27 27.65
CA ALA A 37 6.89 37.63 28.65
C ALA A 37 8.38 38.05 28.56
N TYR A 38 8.84 38.36 27.34
CA TYR A 38 10.23 38.73 27.06
C TYR A 38 10.31 39.91 26.09
N PRO A 39 10.06 41.16 26.55
CA PRO A 39 9.97 42.36 25.70
C PRO A 39 11.22 42.62 24.82
N GLN A 40 12.37 42.14 25.25
CA GLN A 40 13.64 42.28 24.52
C GLN A 40 13.66 41.53 23.18
N ILE A 41 12.79 40.55 22.98
CA ILE A 41 12.73 39.79 21.72
C ILE A 41 11.80 40.43 20.68
N ARG A 42 11.15 41.55 21.00
CA ARG A 42 10.18 42.18 20.08
C ARG A 42 10.75 42.44 18.68
N ASN A 43 12.02 42.86 18.60
CA ASN A 43 12.68 43.11 17.32
C ASN A 43 13.11 41.87 16.58
N LEU A 44 12.97 40.69 17.22
CA LEU A 44 13.24 39.38 16.61
C LEU A 44 11.94 38.68 16.19
N ALA A 45 10.77 39.28 16.50
CA ALA A 45 9.48 38.71 16.16
C ALA A 45 9.33 38.65 14.65
N ILE A 46 8.98 37.43 14.19
CA ILE A 46 8.66 37.18 12.78
C ILE A 46 7.17 37.39 12.62
N HIS A 47 6.79 38.33 11.80
CA HIS A 47 5.39 38.52 11.42
C HIS A 47 5.09 37.60 10.24
N GLY A 48 4.11 36.71 10.44
CA GLY A 48 3.64 35.85 9.38
C GLY A 48 2.78 36.60 8.36
N SER A 49 2.60 36.01 7.18
CA SER A 49 1.62 36.45 6.19
C SER A 49 0.66 35.31 5.88
N GLU A 50 -0.56 35.62 5.44
CA GLU A 50 -1.52 34.62 5.00
C GLU A 50 -1.01 33.81 3.78
N ASN A 51 -0.07 34.38 3.03
CA ASN A 51 0.62 33.74 1.90
C ASN A 51 2.13 33.98 2.03
N PRO A 52 2.84 33.20 2.87
CA PRO A 52 4.27 33.36 3.00
C PRO A 52 4.96 32.96 1.69
N ASN A 53 5.35 33.95 0.91
CA ASN A 53 6.20 33.71 -0.24
C ASN A 53 7.65 33.56 0.22
N LEU A 54 8.10 32.32 0.34
CA LEU A 54 9.46 31.99 0.77
C LEU A 54 10.46 31.95 -0.39
N THR A 55 10.01 32.28 -1.59
CA THR A 55 10.84 32.36 -2.80
C THR A 55 11.01 33.80 -3.25
N PRO A 56 12.15 34.16 -3.90
CA PRO A 56 12.34 35.47 -4.49
C PRO A 56 11.22 35.86 -5.47
N GLU A 57 11.04 37.15 -5.67
CA GLU A 57 10.10 37.65 -6.68
C GLU A 57 10.50 37.16 -8.07
N GLY A 58 9.53 36.85 -8.92
CA GLY A 58 9.76 36.25 -10.26
C GLY A 58 10.10 34.78 -10.26
N SER A 59 10.06 34.12 -9.09
CA SER A 59 10.25 32.67 -9.02
C SER A 59 9.13 31.92 -9.74
N ILE A 60 9.50 30.72 -10.23
CA ILE A 60 8.56 29.70 -10.67
C ILE A 60 8.80 28.42 -9.90
N THR A 61 7.75 27.86 -9.35
CA THR A 61 7.79 26.61 -8.58
C THR A 61 6.99 25.52 -9.28
N VAL A 62 7.57 24.34 -9.39
CA VAL A 62 7.01 23.22 -10.16
C VAL A 62 7.02 21.97 -9.29
N ARG A 63 5.93 21.23 -9.34
CA ARG A 63 5.86 19.88 -8.77
C ARG A 63 5.47 18.88 -9.86
N MET A 64 6.21 17.79 -9.97
CA MET A 64 5.94 16.75 -10.93
C MET A 64 5.58 15.45 -10.20
N HIS A 65 4.40 14.91 -10.48
CA HIS A 65 3.96 13.60 -10.02
C HIS A 65 4.18 12.56 -11.12
N SER A 66 4.87 11.48 -10.81
CA SER A 66 5.18 10.43 -11.77
C SER A 66 5.35 9.09 -11.06
N VAL A 67 5.71 8.07 -11.83
CA VAL A 67 5.99 6.73 -11.31
C VAL A 67 7.48 6.44 -11.44
N GLY A 68 8.06 5.78 -10.44
CA GLY A 68 9.45 5.37 -10.44
C GLY A 68 9.77 4.50 -11.66
N GLY A 69 10.84 4.84 -12.36
CA GLY A 69 11.23 4.20 -13.63
C GLY A 69 10.79 4.93 -14.89
N TRP A 70 9.84 5.87 -14.83
CA TRP A 70 9.34 6.62 -16.00
C TRP A 70 10.16 7.86 -16.36
N GLY A 71 11.26 8.10 -15.67
CA GLY A 71 12.19 9.16 -16.03
C GLY A 71 11.91 10.54 -15.45
N ALA A 72 10.98 10.70 -14.49
CA ALA A 72 10.61 11.98 -13.89
C ALA A 72 11.81 12.80 -13.39
N ILE A 73 12.75 12.16 -12.69
CA ILE A 73 13.96 12.83 -12.17
C ILE A 73 14.84 13.34 -13.33
N THR A 74 14.90 12.56 -14.41
CA THR A 74 15.62 12.96 -15.63
C THR A 74 14.97 14.17 -16.29
N THR A 75 13.65 14.15 -16.43
CA THR A 75 12.86 15.26 -16.99
C THR A 75 12.98 16.50 -16.11
N GLY A 76 12.83 16.36 -14.80
CA GLY A 76 12.98 17.46 -13.87
C GLY A 76 14.38 18.10 -13.92
N LYS A 77 15.43 17.27 -14.04
CA LYS A 77 16.80 17.77 -14.25
C LYS A 77 16.99 18.46 -15.60
N ASN A 78 16.38 17.93 -16.68
CA ASN A 78 16.43 18.56 -17.98
C ASN A 78 15.76 19.95 -17.93
N LEU A 79 14.58 20.01 -17.37
CA LEU A 79 13.85 21.28 -17.18
C LEU A 79 14.68 22.26 -16.34
N ALA A 80 15.25 21.83 -15.21
CA ALA A 80 16.10 22.65 -14.36
C ALA A 80 17.29 23.24 -15.13
N MET A 81 18.00 22.39 -15.90
CA MET A 81 19.16 22.82 -16.69
C MET A 81 18.73 23.77 -17.82
N THR A 82 17.61 23.52 -18.48
CA THR A 82 17.10 24.44 -19.51
C THR A 82 16.79 25.82 -18.92
N LEU A 83 16.15 25.87 -17.75
CA LEU A 83 15.87 27.14 -17.06
C LEU A 83 17.15 27.88 -16.64
N PHE A 84 18.15 27.14 -16.17
CA PHE A 84 19.45 27.70 -15.84
C PHE A 84 20.17 28.26 -17.07
N ASP A 85 20.28 27.46 -18.14
CA ASP A 85 21.02 27.85 -19.35
C ASP A 85 20.33 28.99 -20.11
N LEU A 86 18.99 29.00 -20.12
CA LEU A 86 18.19 29.96 -20.88
C LEU A 86 18.00 31.30 -20.15
N LEU A 87 17.79 31.26 -18.83
CA LEU A 87 17.40 32.40 -18.04
C LEU A 87 18.45 32.81 -17.01
N GLY A 88 19.49 32.00 -16.77
CA GLY A 88 20.46 32.22 -15.70
C GLY A 88 19.87 32.15 -14.29
N PHE A 89 18.72 31.47 -14.13
CA PHE A 89 18.03 31.36 -12.85
C PHE A 89 18.80 30.50 -11.84
N ASP A 90 18.73 30.89 -10.57
CA ASP A 90 19.12 29.98 -9.47
C ASP A 90 18.11 28.85 -9.35
N ILE A 91 18.61 27.64 -9.17
CA ILE A 91 17.79 26.42 -9.20
C ILE A 91 17.91 25.68 -7.88
N ARG A 92 16.77 25.25 -7.35
CA ARG A 92 16.70 24.24 -6.28
C ARG A 92 15.79 23.10 -6.72
N ALA A 93 16.26 21.88 -6.52
CA ALA A 93 15.55 20.71 -6.94
C ALA A 93 15.61 19.62 -5.88
N ASN A 94 14.44 19.09 -5.50
CA ASN A 94 14.27 18.07 -4.48
C ASN A 94 13.48 16.90 -5.05
N PRO A 95 14.14 15.80 -5.47
CA PRO A 95 13.45 14.59 -5.81
C PRO A 95 12.98 13.85 -4.55
N LYS A 96 11.70 13.43 -4.53
CA LYS A 96 11.13 12.63 -3.46
C LYS A 96 10.73 11.28 -4.04
N TYR A 97 11.42 10.26 -3.62
CA TYR A 97 11.16 8.88 -4.03
C TYR A 97 11.43 7.93 -2.88
N GLY A 98 10.70 6.82 -2.87
CA GLY A 98 10.95 5.74 -1.90
C GLY A 98 12.21 4.95 -2.23
N SER A 99 12.47 3.91 -1.44
CA SER A 99 13.57 2.96 -1.66
C SER A 99 13.42 2.16 -2.96
N GLU A 100 12.20 2.03 -3.47
CA GLU A 100 11.94 1.36 -4.73
C GLU A 100 12.24 2.24 -5.94
N LYS A 101 12.98 1.69 -6.90
CA LYS A 101 13.38 2.42 -8.11
C LYS A 101 12.35 2.38 -9.22
N LYS A 102 11.40 1.43 -9.18
CA LYS A 102 10.37 1.23 -10.21
C LYS A 102 9.00 1.02 -9.56
N GLY A 103 7.95 1.53 -10.18
CA GLY A 103 6.58 1.23 -9.86
C GLY A 103 6.00 1.94 -8.61
N GLN A 104 6.74 2.85 -7.97
CA GLN A 104 6.22 3.66 -6.86
C GLN A 104 5.96 5.10 -7.28
N PRO A 105 4.95 5.75 -6.71
CA PRO A 105 4.77 7.19 -6.89
C PRO A 105 6.05 7.96 -6.55
N THR A 106 6.43 8.84 -7.44
CA THR A 106 7.65 9.67 -7.34
C THR A 106 7.27 11.11 -7.54
N THR A 107 7.72 11.99 -6.66
CA THR A 107 7.48 13.42 -6.80
C THR A 107 8.81 14.15 -7.00
N TYR A 108 8.82 15.14 -7.88
CA TYR A 108 9.97 16.00 -8.10
C TYR A 108 9.56 17.45 -7.91
N TYR A 109 10.27 18.13 -7.03
CA TYR A 109 10.06 19.57 -6.77
C TYR A 109 11.17 20.35 -7.42
N LEU A 110 10.82 21.43 -8.11
CA LEU A 110 11.72 22.34 -8.75
C LEU A 110 11.33 23.78 -8.43
N SER A 111 12.29 24.55 -8.00
CA SER A 111 12.16 26.00 -7.84
C SER A 111 13.24 26.68 -8.65
N ALA A 112 12.85 27.66 -9.44
CA ALA A 112 13.73 28.47 -10.25
C ALA A 112 13.42 29.95 -9.99
N ALA A 113 14.45 30.78 -9.81
CA ALA A 113 14.30 32.20 -9.50
C ALA A 113 15.41 33.04 -10.13
N PRO A 114 15.12 34.32 -10.49
CA PRO A 114 16.14 35.24 -10.99
C PRO A 114 17.18 35.60 -9.92
N GLU A 115 16.82 35.51 -8.64
CA GLU A 115 17.69 35.74 -7.50
C GLU A 115 18.00 34.44 -6.73
N PRO A 116 19.08 34.41 -5.92
CA PRO A 116 19.44 33.20 -5.17
C PRO A 116 18.36 32.76 -4.21
N ILE A 117 17.93 31.50 -4.37
CA ILE A 117 16.97 30.79 -3.50
C ILE A 117 17.70 30.33 -2.24
N ARG A 118 17.33 30.89 -1.09
CA ARG A 118 18.00 30.59 0.20
C ARG A 118 17.48 29.35 0.88
N LEU A 119 16.26 28.89 0.53
CA LEU A 119 15.62 27.72 1.10
C LEU A 119 15.73 26.55 0.14
N ASN A 120 16.12 25.39 0.65
CA ASN A 120 16.14 24.14 -0.08
C ASN A 120 15.16 23.16 0.59
N CYS A 121 13.91 23.18 0.14
CA CYS A 121 12.86 22.34 0.69
C CYS A 121 11.87 21.91 -0.39
N GLU A 122 10.97 21.01 -0.07
CA GLU A 122 9.81 20.64 -0.87
C GLU A 122 8.77 21.77 -0.74
N TYR A 123 8.71 22.66 -1.71
CA TYR A 123 7.72 23.73 -1.68
C TYR A 123 6.31 23.16 -1.89
N HIS A 124 5.46 23.42 -0.93
CA HIS A 124 4.08 22.98 -0.95
C HIS A 124 3.26 23.76 -1.95
N PHE A 125 3.38 25.09 -1.93
CA PHE A 125 2.69 25.99 -2.85
C PHE A 125 3.48 26.17 -4.14
N VAL A 126 2.90 25.67 -5.25
CA VAL A 126 3.56 25.64 -6.56
C VAL A 126 2.73 26.37 -7.63
N ASP A 127 3.41 26.89 -8.65
CA ASP A 127 2.79 27.59 -9.76
C ASP A 127 2.33 26.60 -10.85
N VAL A 128 3.05 25.48 -10.99
CA VAL A 128 2.77 24.46 -12.02
C VAL A 128 2.85 23.07 -11.39
N VAL A 129 1.85 22.24 -11.69
CA VAL A 129 1.87 20.80 -11.41
C VAL A 129 1.87 20.05 -12.73
N MET A 130 2.81 19.13 -12.90
CA MET A 130 2.86 18.21 -14.02
C MET A 130 2.61 16.79 -13.54
N SER A 131 1.78 16.04 -14.22
CA SER A 131 1.53 14.64 -13.92
C SER A 131 1.70 13.74 -15.14
N PRO A 132 2.93 13.26 -15.42
CA PRO A 132 3.15 12.12 -16.31
C PRO A 132 2.38 10.86 -15.94
N ASP A 133 1.89 10.76 -14.72
CA ASP A 133 1.04 9.68 -14.23
C ASP A 133 -0.44 9.99 -14.51
N PRO A 134 -1.12 9.23 -15.39
CA PRO A 134 -2.54 9.43 -15.69
C PRO A 134 -3.46 9.07 -14.51
N ASN A 135 -2.97 8.24 -13.58
CA ASN A 135 -3.74 7.72 -12.46
C ASN A 135 -3.47 8.47 -11.14
N VAL A 136 -2.85 9.63 -11.20
CA VAL A 136 -2.39 10.38 -10.02
C VAL A 136 -3.48 10.62 -8.97
N PHE A 137 -4.73 10.83 -9.39
CA PHE A 137 -5.86 11.01 -8.47
C PHE A 137 -6.28 9.74 -7.71
N SER A 138 -5.76 8.58 -8.09
CA SER A 138 -6.07 7.32 -7.40
C SER A 138 -5.25 7.13 -6.12
N HIS A 139 -4.11 7.81 -6.00
CA HIS A 139 -3.15 7.59 -4.92
C HIS A 139 -2.56 8.88 -4.33
N SER A 140 -2.89 10.05 -4.89
CA SER A 140 -2.45 11.33 -4.33
C SER A 140 -3.41 12.46 -4.74
N ASN A 141 -3.24 13.62 -4.11
CA ASN A 141 -3.93 14.85 -4.49
C ASN A 141 -2.96 15.81 -5.22
N PRO A 142 -2.88 15.76 -6.56
CA PRO A 142 -1.93 16.58 -7.31
C PRO A 142 -2.26 18.08 -7.26
N LEU A 143 -3.49 18.45 -6.92
CA LEU A 143 -3.95 19.85 -6.89
C LEU A 143 -3.66 20.53 -5.56
N TYR A 144 -3.34 19.75 -4.51
CA TYR A 144 -3.04 20.34 -3.20
C TYR A 144 -1.82 21.28 -3.29
N GLY A 145 -1.99 22.49 -2.79
CA GLY A 145 -0.94 23.53 -2.84
C GLY A 145 -0.68 24.13 -4.22
N LEU A 146 -1.44 23.82 -5.25
CA LEU A 146 -1.39 24.55 -6.51
C LEU A 146 -2.00 25.94 -6.27
N LYS A 147 -1.23 27.01 -6.58
CA LYS A 147 -1.65 28.40 -6.36
C LYS A 147 -2.84 28.75 -7.25
N LYS A 148 -3.71 29.63 -6.77
CA LYS A 148 -4.87 30.12 -7.55
C LYS A 148 -4.43 30.61 -8.94
N GLY A 149 -5.15 30.16 -9.99
CA GLY A 149 -4.77 30.41 -11.39
C GLY A 149 -3.57 29.60 -11.89
N GLY A 150 -3.06 28.65 -11.06
CA GLY A 150 -1.93 27.80 -11.42
C GLY A 150 -2.24 26.83 -12.54
N VAL A 151 -1.20 26.19 -13.06
CA VAL A 151 -1.27 25.31 -14.23
C VAL A 151 -1.15 23.85 -13.79
N PHE A 152 -2.07 23.01 -14.25
CA PHE A 152 -2.03 21.55 -14.09
C PHE A 152 -1.94 20.88 -15.47
N ILE A 153 -0.88 20.08 -15.69
CA ILE A 153 -0.62 19.37 -16.94
C ILE A 153 -0.66 17.87 -16.64
N ILE A 154 -1.55 17.11 -17.28
CA ILE A 154 -1.72 15.69 -17.03
C ILE A 154 -1.56 14.85 -18.30
N GLN A 155 -0.99 13.64 -18.12
CA GLN A 155 -1.00 12.58 -19.13
C GLN A 155 -2.41 12.07 -19.36
N SER A 156 -2.82 11.97 -20.62
CA SER A 156 -4.06 11.31 -20.98
C SER A 156 -3.98 10.69 -22.36
N SER A 157 -4.51 9.48 -22.52
CA SER A 157 -4.76 8.84 -23.80
C SER A 157 -6.19 9.05 -24.30
N LEU A 158 -7.02 9.79 -23.56
CA LEU A 158 -8.38 10.13 -23.98
C LEU A 158 -8.32 11.18 -25.10
N GLU A 159 -9.20 11.03 -26.09
CA GLU A 159 -9.15 11.84 -27.31
C GLU A 159 -9.72 13.23 -27.08
N THR A 160 -10.65 13.38 -26.13
CA THR A 160 -11.38 14.64 -25.93
C THR A 160 -11.18 15.22 -24.54
N ALA A 161 -11.23 16.55 -24.45
CA ALA A 161 -11.19 17.28 -23.18
C ALA A 161 -12.36 16.92 -22.26
N ASP A 162 -13.54 16.67 -22.84
CA ASP A 162 -14.77 16.36 -22.10
C ASP A 162 -14.68 14.99 -21.42
N GLU A 163 -14.15 13.98 -22.12
CA GLU A 163 -13.92 12.65 -21.54
C GLU A 163 -12.92 12.71 -20.38
N LEU A 164 -11.84 13.45 -20.58
CA LEU A 164 -10.85 13.61 -19.51
C LEU A 164 -11.44 14.37 -18.33
N TRP A 165 -12.18 15.45 -18.57
CA TRP A 165 -12.86 16.21 -17.52
C TRP A 165 -13.84 15.33 -16.73
N ALA A 166 -14.63 14.50 -17.42
CA ALA A 166 -15.56 13.57 -16.79
C ALA A 166 -14.86 12.51 -15.93
N SER A 167 -13.63 12.12 -16.29
CA SER A 167 -12.84 11.13 -15.54
C SER A 167 -12.29 11.65 -14.21
N PHE A 168 -12.17 12.96 -14.05
CA PHE A 168 -11.66 13.54 -12.81
C PHE A 168 -12.64 13.36 -11.64
N PRO A 169 -12.15 13.05 -10.44
CA PRO A 169 -12.97 13.02 -9.24
C PRO A 169 -13.72 14.35 -9.04
N ARG A 170 -14.95 14.30 -8.56
CA ARG A 170 -15.79 15.51 -8.39
C ARG A 170 -15.11 16.58 -7.53
N HIS A 171 -14.46 16.19 -6.44
CA HIS A 171 -13.74 17.13 -5.58
C HIS A 171 -12.60 17.83 -6.31
N ALA A 172 -11.90 17.11 -7.20
CA ALA A 172 -10.84 17.71 -8.02
C ALA A 172 -11.41 18.70 -9.04
N ARG A 173 -12.52 18.35 -9.71
CA ARG A 173 -13.24 19.27 -10.64
C ARG A 173 -13.70 20.54 -9.90
N GLN A 174 -14.25 20.38 -8.68
CA GLN A 174 -14.64 21.52 -7.85
C GLN A 174 -13.44 22.40 -7.50
N ALA A 175 -12.34 21.79 -7.03
CA ALA A 175 -11.11 22.53 -6.69
C ALA A 175 -10.54 23.29 -7.90
N ILE A 176 -10.59 22.70 -9.10
CA ILE A 176 -10.14 23.32 -10.35
C ILE A 176 -10.97 24.59 -10.65
N ILE A 177 -12.28 24.51 -10.47
CA ILE A 177 -13.18 25.66 -10.73
C ILE A 177 -12.97 26.74 -9.67
N ASP A 178 -12.99 26.37 -8.38
CA ASP A 178 -12.92 27.31 -7.26
C ASP A 178 -11.61 28.10 -7.24
N ASN A 179 -10.50 27.46 -7.64
CA ASN A 179 -9.19 28.06 -7.67
C ASN A 179 -8.76 28.54 -9.08
N GLU A 180 -9.65 28.47 -10.06
CA GLU A 180 -9.40 28.95 -11.43
C GLU A 180 -8.17 28.28 -12.09
N PHE A 181 -7.91 26.98 -11.76
CA PHE A 181 -6.75 26.28 -12.32
C PHE A 181 -6.88 26.11 -13.84
N ARG A 182 -5.79 26.36 -14.54
CA ARG A 182 -5.68 26.05 -15.97
C ARG A 182 -5.26 24.60 -16.12
N VAL A 183 -6.04 23.80 -16.84
CA VAL A 183 -5.80 22.36 -16.97
C VAL A 183 -5.45 22.04 -18.41
N TYR A 184 -4.33 21.37 -18.59
CA TYR A 184 -3.83 20.92 -19.87
C TYR A 184 -3.59 19.42 -19.86
N PHE A 185 -3.66 18.80 -21.05
CA PHE A 185 -3.36 17.40 -21.22
C PHE A 185 -2.64 17.12 -22.53
N LEU A 186 -1.91 16.02 -22.55
CA LEU A 186 -1.27 15.48 -23.76
C LEU A 186 -1.08 13.97 -23.61
N ASP A 187 -0.96 13.26 -24.74
CA ASP A 187 -0.56 11.85 -24.73
C ASP A 187 0.96 11.70 -24.96
N GLY A 188 1.72 11.94 -23.88
CA GLY A 188 3.18 11.81 -23.91
C GLY A 188 3.65 10.38 -24.18
N PHE A 189 2.87 9.35 -23.84
CA PHE A 189 3.19 7.96 -24.16
C PHE A 189 3.08 7.68 -25.65
N ARG A 190 2.03 8.16 -26.30
CA ARG A 190 1.87 8.05 -27.75
C ARG A 190 3.00 8.77 -28.48
N ILE A 191 3.27 10.02 -28.11
CA ILE A 191 4.35 10.82 -28.69
C ILE A 191 5.70 10.09 -28.54
N ALA A 192 6.02 9.60 -27.35
CA ALA A 192 7.27 8.92 -27.10
C ALA A 192 7.38 7.59 -27.88
N ARG A 193 6.31 6.83 -28.01
CA ARG A 193 6.27 5.58 -28.76
C ARG A 193 6.47 5.78 -30.25
N GLU A 194 5.88 6.84 -30.82
CA GLU A 194 6.01 7.16 -32.24
C GLU A 194 7.42 7.67 -32.61
N GLU A 195 8.09 8.36 -31.67
CA GLU A 195 9.41 8.95 -31.92
C GLU A 195 10.59 8.11 -31.42
N ALA A 196 10.37 7.14 -30.53
CA ALA A 196 11.44 6.33 -29.97
C ALA A 196 11.99 5.33 -31.01
N SER A 197 13.27 5.42 -31.30
CA SER A 197 13.98 4.43 -32.13
C SER A 197 14.10 3.06 -31.48
N ASN A 198 13.99 2.99 -30.14
CA ASN A 198 14.00 1.79 -29.33
C ASN A 198 12.74 1.75 -28.45
N PRO A 199 11.87 0.73 -28.58
CA PRO A 199 10.64 0.59 -27.79
C PRO A 199 10.86 0.65 -26.28
N ASP A 200 11.99 0.15 -25.76
CA ASP A 200 12.32 0.15 -24.33
C ASP A 200 12.50 1.55 -23.74
N LEU A 201 12.67 2.57 -24.59
CA LEU A 201 12.86 3.95 -24.15
C LEU A 201 11.54 4.75 -24.07
N GLN A 202 10.42 4.23 -24.58
CA GLN A 202 9.15 4.96 -24.66
C GLN A 202 8.71 5.52 -23.31
N TYR A 203 8.76 4.72 -22.24
CA TYR A 203 8.36 5.17 -20.90
C TYR A 203 9.30 6.23 -20.33
N ARG A 204 10.56 6.24 -20.73
CA ARG A 204 11.55 7.23 -20.25
C ARG A 204 11.52 8.52 -21.07
N MET A 205 11.08 8.46 -22.33
CA MET A 205 11.06 9.60 -23.23
C MET A 205 9.78 10.44 -23.06
N GLN A 206 8.68 9.86 -22.57
CA GLN A 206 7.43 10.61 -22.34
C GLN A 206 7.63 11.86 -21.50
N GLY A 207 8.51 11.82 -20.52
CA GLY A 207 8.82 12.97 -19.68
C GLY A 207 9.34 14.17 -20.46
N ASN A 208 10.01 13.96 -21.60
CA ASN A 208 10.47 15.04 -22.46
C ASN A 208 9.30 15.74 -23.18
N ALA A 209 8.19 15.04 -23.48
CA ALA A 209 6.97 15.68 -23.96
C ALA A 209 6.41 16.66 -22.90
N PHE A 210 6.47 16.28 -21.63
CA PHE A 210 6.09 17.15 -20.52
C PHE A 210 7.00 18.38 -20.35
N GLN A 211 8.26 18.28 -20.73
CA GLN A 211 9.16 19.45 -20.78
C GLN A 211 8.66 20.45 -21.84
N GLY A 212 8.30 19.98 -23.02
CA GLY A 212 7.69 20.83 -24.07
C GLY A 212 6.37 21.46 -23.61
N ALA A 213 5.47 20.64 -23.09
CA ALA A 213 4.18 21.07 -22.56
C ALA A 213 4.29 22.11 -21.44
N PHE A 214 5.31 22.00 -20.57
CA PHE A 214 5.59 22.99 -19.55
C PHE A 214 5.84 24.39 -20.13
N PHE A 215 6.67 24.49 -21.15
CA PHE A 215 6.95 25.78 -21.79
C PHE A 215 5.73 26.34 -22.54
N ALA A 216 4.93 25.48 -23.16
CA ALA A 216 3.71 25.90 -23.85
C ALA A 216 2.60 26.41 -22.90
N ALA A 217 2.44 25.76 -21.73
CA ALA A 217 1.34 26.04 -20.82
C ALA A 217 1.68 27.04 -19.70
N SER A 218 2.96 27.10 -19.30
CA SER A 218 3.37 27.99 -18.21
C SER A 218 3.50 29.44 -18.65
N PRO A 219 3.29 30.41 -17.74
CA PRO A 219 3.44 31.83 -18.07
C PRO A 219 4.90 32.26 -18.26
N LEU A 220 5.82 31.32 -18.27
CA LEU A 220 7.26 31.62 -18.26
C LEU A 220 7.74 32.24 -19.57
N MET A 221 7.25 31.72 -20.70
CA MET A 221 7.62 32.26 -22.03
C MET A 221 7.28 33.74 -22.13
N GLU A 222 6.04 34.11 -21.72
CA GLU A 222 5.59 35.49 -21.70
C GLU A 222 6.36 36.36 -20.69
N LYS A 223 6.48 35.89 -19.43
CA LYS A 223 7.16 36.64 -18.36
C LYS A 223 8.64 36.89 -18.63
N ALA A 224 9.31 35.94 -19.26
CA ALA A 224 10.72 36.03 -19.59
C ALA A 224 11.00 36.59 -21.00
N ASN A 225 9.95 36.93 -21.74
CA ASN A 225 10.04 37.41 -23.12
C ASN A 225 10.88 36.50 -24.02
N LEU A 226 10.67 35.19 -23.88
CA LEU A 226 11.37 34.16 -24.64
C LEU A 226 10.68 33.89 -25.96
N ASP A 227 11.49 33.81 -27.02
CA ASP A 227 11.01 33.30 -28.29
C ASP A 227 11.16 31.77 -28.38
N GLU A 228 10.39 31.17 -29.27
CA GLU A 228 10.36 29.74 -29.48
C GLU A 228 11.70 29.22 -30.06
N THR A 229 12.36 30.00 -30.89
CA THR A 229 13.62 29.62 -31.52
C THR A 229 14.74 29.47 -30.47
N GLY A 230 14.89 30.49 -29.61
CA GLY A 230 15.87 30.45 -28.52
C GLY A 230 15.61 29.35 -27.52
N LEU A 231 14.33 29.05 -27.24
CA LEU A 231 13.94 27.92 -26.38
C LEU A 231 14.43 26.59 -26.96
N PHE A 232 14.15 26.30 -28.22
CA PHE A 232 14.51 25.02 -28.82
C PHE A 232 16.02 24.87 -29.08
N GLU A 233 16.72 25.96 -29.32
CA GLU A 233 18.20 25.97 -29.36
C GLU A 233 18.81 25.61 -27.99
N ALA A 234 18.28 26.15 -26.90
CA ALA A 234 18.74 25.81 -25.55
C ALA A 234 18.43 24.35 -25.19
N ILE A 235 17.26 23.85 -25.56
CA ILE A 235 16.88 22.45 -25.37
C ILE A 235 17.76 21.51 -26.17
N ASP A 236 18.04 21.81 -27.44
CA ASP A 236 18.94 21.00 -28.29
C ASP A 236 20.34 20.93 -27.68
N LYS A 237 20.91 22.06 -27.27
CA LYS A 237 22.21 22.13 -26.59
C LYS A 237 22.24 21.28 -25.34
N GLN A 238 21.21 21.33 -24.51
CA GLN A 238 21.10 20.56 -23.27
C GLN A 238 20.97 19.05 -23.57
N LEU A 239 20.17 18.64 -24.54
CA LEU A 239 20.02 17.25 -24.94
C LEU A 239 21.32 16.70 -25.55
N ARG A 240 22.06 17.47 -26.34
CA ARG A 240 23.39 17.12 -26.85
C ARG A 240 24.41 16.93 -25.75
N HIS A 241 24.42 17.80 -24.76
CA HIS A 241 25.30 17.65 -23.61
C HIS A 241 25.01 16.35 -22.85
N LYS A 242 23.74 15.98 -22.70
CA LYS A 242 23.34 14.79 -21.93
C LYS A 242 23.39 13.49 -22.70
N PHE A 243 22.93 13.47 -23.93
CA PHE A 243 22.73 12.27 -24.75
C PHE A 243 23.66 12.18 -25.94
N GLY A 244 24.48 13.19 -26.21
CA GLY A 244 25.37 13.21 -27.39
C GLY A 244 26.33 12.01 -27.45
N SER A 245 26.80 11.54 -26.29
CA SER A 245 27.64 10.31 -26.23
C SER A 245 26.91 9.03 -26.65
N LYS A 246 25.56 9.04 -26.67
CA LYS A 246 24.73 7.91 -27.09
C LYS A 246 24.36 7.95 -28.58
N GLY A 247 24.79 8.99 -29.29
CA GLY A 247 24.57 9.17 -30.72
C GLY A 247 23.53 10.22 -31.08
N GLU A 248 23.72 10.87 -32.23
CA GLU A 248 22.90 11.96 -32.75
C GLU A 248 21.43 11.57 -32.89
N ARG A 249 21.14 10.34 -33.30
CA ARG A 249 19.76 9.83 -33.44
C ARG A 249 18.98 9.95 -32.15
N ILE A 250 19.58 9.59 -31.01
CA ILE A 250 18.92 9.67 -29.69
C ILE A 250 18.66 11.12 -29.31
N VAL A 251 19.58 12.05 -29.62
CA VAL A 251 19.37 13.48 -29.40
C VAL A 251 18.18 13.97 -30.19
N GLN A 252 18.11 13.64 -31.48
CA GLN A 252 17.02 14.07 -32.36
C GLN A 252 15.67 13.44 -31.98
N ASP A 253 15.63 12.17 -31.60
CA ASP A 253 14.42 11.53 -31.10
C ASP A 253 13.86 12.29 -29.87
N ASN A 254 14.72 12.61 -28.90
CA ASN A 254 14.32 13.35 -27.72
C ASN A 254 13.86 14.78 -28.05
N LEU A 255 14.54 15.46 -28.97
CA LEU A 255 14.17 16.81 -29.40
C LEU A 255 12.79 16.84 -30.07
N ARG A 256 12.49 15.86 -30.94
CA ARG A 256 11.17 15.73 -31.55
C ARG A 256 10.07 15.48 -30.51
N VAL A 257 10.36 14.64 -29.50
CA VAL A 257 9.40 14.42 -28.40
C VAL A 257 9.11 15.70 -27.63
N VAL A 258 10.14 16.53 -27.31
CA VAL A 258 9.93 17.82 -26.66
C VAL A 258 9.10 18.75 -27.57
N ARG A 259 9.44 18.81 -28.86
CA ARG A 259 8.73 19.67 -29.83
C ARG A 259 7.25 19.30 -29.91
N ARG A 260 6.96 18.03 -30.08
CA ARG A 260 5.57 17.55 -30.15
C ARG A 260 4.82 17.79 -28.82
N GLY A 261 5.49 17.64 -27.66
CA GLY A 261 4.89 17.97 -26.39
C GLY A 261 4.52 19.45 -26.25
N PHE A 262 5.28 20.34 -26.89
CA PHE A 262 4.98 21.78 -26.99
C PHE A 262 3.79 22.05 -27.94
N ASP A 263 3.76 21.37 -29.08
CA ASP A 263 2.78 21.62 -30.14
C ASP A 263 1.44 20.89 -29.92
N GLU A 264 1.45 19.70 -29.30
CA GLU A 264 0.28 18.81 -29.17
C GLU A 264 -0.38 18.87 -27.77
N ILE A 265 -0.11 19.90 -26.99
CA ILE A 265 -0.81 20.11 -25.71
C ILE A 265 -2.21 20.72 -25.95
N HIS A 266 -3.19 20.25 -25.19
CA HIS A 266 -4.57 20.71 -25.27
C HIS A 266 -5.04 21.29 -23.94
N GLU A 267 -5.83 22.38 -23.96
CA GLU A 267 -6.42 22.96 -22.73
C GLU A 267 -7.86 22.48 -22.56
N ILE A 268 -8.24 22.14 -21.33
CA ILE A 268 -9.64 21.94 -20.94
C ILE A 268 -10.24 23.30 -20.65
N THR A 269 -11.05 23.82 -21.55
CA THR A 269 -11.70 25.14 -21.47
C THR A 269 -13.10 25.06 -20.88
N ASP A 270 -13.88 24.04 -21.21
CA ASP A 270 -15.20 23.81 -20.62
C ASP A 270 -15.10 23.02 -19.33
N LYS A 271 -15.37 23.68 -18.19
CA LYS A 271 -15.19 23.14 -16.84
C LYS A 271 -16.51 23.15 -16.08
N GLN A 272 -17.51 22.44 -16.60
CA GLN A 272 -18.82 22.36 -15.96
C GLN A 272 -18.93 21.15 -15.02
N LEU A 273 -19.49 21.37 -13.83
CA LEU A 273 -19.65 20.29 -12.84
C LEU A 273 -20.74 19.26 -13.17
N GLY A 274 -21.60 19.55 -14.15
CA GLY A 274 -22.77 18.72 -14.41
C GLY A 274 -23.76 18.67 -13.24
N ALA A 275 -24.92 18.04 -13.43
CA ALA A 275 -25.87 17.80 -12.35
C ALA A 275 -25.20 16.93 -11.26
N ALA A 276 -25.51 17.21 -9.98
CA ALA A 276 -24.96 16.47 -8.84
C ALA A 276 -25.20 14.97 -9.01
N SER A 277 -24.21 14.23 -9.48
CA SER A 277 -24.23 12.78 -9.44
C SER A 277 -24.10 12.32 -7.97
N LEU A 278 -24.75 11.22 -7.65
CA LEU A 278 -24.64 10.56 -6.33
C LEU A 278 -23.27 9.92 -6.10
N GLU A 279 -22.22 10.38 -6.77
CA GLU A 279 -20.88 9.91 -6.48
C GLU A 279 -20.53 10.30 -5.05
N PRO A 280 -20.04 9.34 -4.25
CA PRO A 280 -19.59 9.66 -2.90
C PRO A 280 -18.53 10.75 -2.99
N GLN A 281 -18.64 11.76 -2.14
CA GLN A 281 -17.70 12.90 -2.11
C GLN A 281 -16.25 12.47 -1.81
N ARG A 282 -16.09 11.26 -1.26
CA ARG A 282 -14.81 10.58 -1.02
C ARG A 282 -14.91 9.17 -1.57
N LYS A 283 -13.90 8.75 -2.30
CA LYS A 283 -13.69 7.34 -2.58
C LYS A 283 -13.18 6.74 -1.26
N GLU A 284 -14.08 6.15 -0.49
CA GLU A 284 -13.66 5.41 0.69
C GLU A 284 -12.70 4.31 0.24
N ALA A 285 -11.53 4.27 0.86
CA ALA A 285 -10.59 3.19 0.63
C ALA A 285 -11.24 1.89 1.14
N GLY A 286 -11.61 1.01 0.22
CA GLY A 286 -12.18 -0.29 0.57
C GLY A 286 -11.20 -1.09 1.41
N LEU A 287 -11.70 -1.92 2.32
CA LEU A 287 -10.87 -2.77 3.14
C LEU A 287 -9.98 -3.67 2.24
N PRO A 288 -8.65 -3.66 2.39
CA PRO A 288 -7.75 -4.49 1.61
C PRO A 288 -8.10 -5.98 1.71
N VAL A 289 -8.03 -6.69 0.59
CA VAL A 289 -8.47 -8.11 0.52
C VAL A 289 -7.69 -8.97 1.52
N MET A 290 -6.38 -8.77 1.61
CA MET A 290 -5.53 -9.50 2.56
C MET A 290 -5.90 -9.20 4.02
N LEU A 291 -6.34 -7.98 4.32
CA LEU A 291 -6.74 -7.60 5.67
C LEU A 291 -8.00 -8.34 6.12
N LYS A 292 -8.93 -8.61 5.20
CA LYS A 292 -10.15 -9.41 5.49
C LYS A 292 -9.85 -10.83 5.97
N GLN A 293 -8.68 -11.35 5.66
CA GLN A 293 -8.27 -12.72 6.00
C GLN A 293 -7.36 -12.79 7.22
N LEU A 294 -6.85 -11.66 7.68
CA LEU A 294 -6.12 -11.60 8.95
C LEU A 294 -7.12 -11.58 10.11
N PRO A 295 -6.86 -12.37 11.17
CA PRO A 295 -7.71 -12.31 12.36
C PRO A 295 -7.65 -10.92 12.97
N GLU A 296 -8.80 -10.43 13.45
CA GLU A 296 -8.85 -9.24 14.26
C GLU A 296 -7.99 -9.45 15.50
N ALA A 297 -7.10 -8.50 15.76
CA ALA A 297 -6.27 -8.51 16.94
C ALA A 297 -6.94 -7.72 18.08
N ASP A 298 -6.22 -7.48 19.15
CA ASP A 298 -6.72 -6.89 20.38
C ASP A 298 -6.86 -5.35 20.36
N GLY A 299 -6.76 -4.72 19.20
CA GLY A 299 -6.79 -3.26 19.04
C GLY A 299 -5.55 -2.54 19.56
N GLY A 300 -4.47 -3.26 19.86
CA GLY A 300 -3.17 -2.70 20.24
C GLY A 300 -2.48 -1.93 19.11
N ILE A 301 -1.31 -1.35 19.41
CA ILE A 301 -0.53 -0.59 18.42
C ILE A 301 0.06 -1.50 17.31
N SER A 302 0.17 -2.80 17.56
CA SER A 302 0.60 -3.79 16.57
C SER A 302 -0.53 -4.33 15.70
N ASP A 303 -1.77 -3.92 15.96
CA ASP A 303 -2.94 -4.36 15.23
C ASP A 303 -3.01 -3.69 13.85
N VAL A 304 -2.96 -4.48 12.78
CA VAL A 304 -3.01 -3.98 11.41
C VAL A 304 -4.39 -3.47 11.01
N HIS A 305 -5.48 -3.97 11.60
CA HIS A 305 -6.83 -3.43 11.38
C HIS A 305 -6.94 -2.03 11.96
N ARG A 306 -6.47 -1.84 13.19
CA ARG A 306 -6.38 -0.52 13.81
C ARG A 306 -5.52 0.44 13.00
N PHE A 307 -4.35 -0.03 12.52
CA PHE A 307 -3.48 0.79 11.66
C PHE A 307 -4.21 1.23 10.38
N TRP A 308 -4.95 0.30 9.74
CA TRP A 308 -5.75 0.63 8.57
C TRP A 308 -6.79 1.70 8.86
N GLU A 309 -7.56 1.54 9.92
CA GLU A 309 -8.62 2.48 10.28
C GLU A 309 -8.11 3.87 10.66
N GLN A 310 -7.02 3.93 11.42
CA GLN A 310 -6.50 5.18 11.96
C GLN A 310 -5.51 5.90 11.04
N THR A 311 -4.87 5.19 10.12
CA THR A 311 -3.73 5.73 9.37
C THR A 311 -3.74 5.28 7.91
N GLY A 312 -3.70 3.99 7.65
CA GLY A 312 -3.49 3.45 6.30
C GLY A 312 -4.54 3.88 5.29
N SER A 313 -5.82 3.92 5.68
CA SER A 313 -6.93 4.33 4.82
C SER A 313 -6.82 5.80 4.39
N PHE A 314 -6.35 6.67 5.25
CA PHE A 314 -6.13 8.09 4.94
C PHE A 314 -5.02 8.26 3.89
N TYR A 315 -3.88 7.57 4.07
CA TYR A 315 -2.77 7.68 3.13
C TYR A 315 -3.11 7.08 1.76
N ILE A 316 -3.77 5.92 1.74
CA ILE A 316 -4.12 5.27 0.46
C ILE A 316 -5.17 6.04 -0.33
N SER A 317 -6.08 6.74 0.35
CA SER A 317 -7.08 7.60 -0.28
C SER A 317 -6.54 9.00 -0.66
N GLY A 318 -5.28 9.31 -0.36
CA GLY A 318 -4.67 10.61 -0.63
C GLY A 318 -5.09 11.72 0.36
N HIS A 319 -5.61 11.34 1.52
CA HIS A 319 -6.10 12.25 2.58
C HIS A 319 -5.21 12.21 3.84
N GLY A 320 -3.94 11.88 3.70
CA GLY A 320 -3.01 11.77 4.83
C GLY A 320 -2.92 13.05 5.67
N GLU A 321 -3.03 14.21 5.04
CA GLU A 321 -3.04 15.53 5.70
C GLU A 321 -4.32 15.82 6.49
N GLU A 322 -5.42 15.11 6.22
CA GLU A 322 -6.66 15.24 6.98
C GLU A 322 -6.66 14.41 8.27
N ASN A 323 -5.66 13.57 8.46
CA ASN A 323 -5.50 12.77 9.67
C ASN A 323 -5.10 13.67 10.85
N LEU A 324 -6.03 13.91 11.77
CA LEU A 324 -5.84 14.82 12.91
C LEU A 324 -4.79 14.33 13.90
N ALA A 325 -4.61 13.02 14.02
CA ALA A 325 -3.65 12.41 14.91
C ALA A 325 -3.20 11.04 14.35
N ASP A 326 -1.93 10.92 14.06
CA ASP A 326 -1.32 9.66 13.66
C ASP A 326 -0.46 9.11 14.82
N PRO A 327 -0.96 8.13 15.58
CA PRO A 327 -0.22 7.57 16.70
C PRO A 327 1.03 6.81 16.25
N TYR A 328 1.06 6.31 15.03
CA TYR A 328 2.17 5.55 14.47
C TYR A 328 3.35 6.47 14.11
N ILE A 329 3.09 7.62 13.49
CA ILE A 329 4.11 8.68 13.30
C ILE A 329 4.62 9.17 14.66
N GLY A 330 3.72 9.40 15.61
CA GLY A 330 4.09 9.85 16.95
C GLY A 330 5.01 8.87 17.70
N LEU A 331 4.87 7.58 17.47
CA LEU A 331 5.70 6.52 18.04
C LEU A 331 6.88 6.12 17.15
N GLY A 332 6.88 6.52 15.88
CA GLY A 332 7.90 6.14 14.90
C GLY A 332 7.88 4.65 14.53
N ILE A 333 6.71 4.01 14.58
CA ILE A 333 6.54 2.58 14.30
C ILE A 333 5.48 2.35 13.22
N ILE A 334 5.63 1.25 12.50
CA ILE A 334 4.63 0.71 11.57
C ILE A 334 4.41 -0.76 11.95
N PRO A 335 3.15 -1.25 12.06
CA PRO A 335 2.89 -2.64 12.36
C PRO A 335 3.49 -3.58 11.30
N ALA A 336 3.88 -4.77 11.71
CA ALA A 336 4.23 -5.83 10.78
C ALA A 336 3.06 -6.13 9.83
N SER A 337 3.36 -6.62 8.63
CA SER A 337 2.37 -6.97 7.59
C SER A 337 1.60 -5.79 6.99
N SER A 338 1.97 -4.53 7.25
CA SER A 338 1.33 -3.36 6.63
C SER A 338 1.46 -3.32 5.10
N GLY A 339 2.37 -4.10 4.51
CA GLY A 339 2.46 -4.28 3.05
C GLY A 339 1.20 -4.84 2.39
N VAL A 340 0.29 -5.46 3.15
CA VAL A 340 -1.00 -5.97 2.65
C VAL A 340 -1.98 -4.87 2.20
N PHE A 341 -1.70 -3.61 2.54
CA PHE A 341 -2.54 -2.47 2.14
C PHE A 341 -2.25 -1.97 0.73
N ARG A 342 -1.18 -2.44 0.11
CA ARG A 342 -0.79 -1.98 -1.24
C ARG A 342 -1.81 -2.41 -2.29
N ASP A 343 -2.04 -1.53 -3.24
CA ASP A 343 -2.69 -1.84 -4.51
C ASP A 343 -1.91 -1.18 -5.65
N MET A 344 -1.07 -1.98 -6.32
CA MET A 344 -0.23 -1.56 -7.45
C MET A 344 -0.94 -1.73 -8.80
N THR A 345 -2.21 -2.10 -8.81
CA THR A 345 -2.97 -2.40 -10.04
C THR A 345 -2.92 -1.24 -11.05
N GLN A 346 -3.02 0.00 -10.56
CA GLN A 346 -3.06 1.19 -11.44
C GLN A 346 -1.68 1.64 -11.95
N ILE A 347 -0.60 1.06 -11.44
CA ILE A 347 0.77 1.49 -11.77
C ILE A 347 1.37 0.62 -12.88
N ARG A 348 0.94 -0.64 -12.98
CA ARG A 348 1.46 -1.55 -14.01
C ARG A 348 0.66 -1.48 -15.30
N PHE A 349 1.35 -1.58 -16.42
CA PHE A 349 0.76 -1.72 -17.75
C PHE A 349 0.77 -3.15 -18.25
N GLU A 350 1.69 -3.95 -17.74
CA GLU A 350 1.91 -5.34 -18.07
C GLU A 350 2.05 -6.15 -16.79
N TYR A 351 1.75 -7.43 -16.87
CA TYR A 351 1.93 -8.36 -15.75
C TYR A 351 2.54 -9.68 -16.29
N PRO A 352 3.23 -10.46 -15.43
CA PRO A 352 3.68 -11.79 -15.81
C PRO A 352 2.49 -12.74 -15.83
N GLU A 353 2.15 -13.27 -16.99
CA GLU A 353 1.13 -14.31 -17.15
C GLU A 353 1.77 -15.69 -17.00
N TYR A 354 1.12 -16.57 -16.25
CA TYR A 354 1.62 -17.90 -15.97
C TYR A 354 1.19 -18.89 -17.04
N VAL A 355 2.19 -19.64 -17.58
CA VAL A 355 2.03 -20.73 -18.55
C VAL A 355 2.43 -22.02 -17.84
N ALA A 356 1.45 -22.70 -17.29
CA ALA A 356 1.66 -23.80 -16.34
C ALA A 356 2.39 -25.01 -16.95
N GLU A 357 2.13 -25.34 -18.21
CA GLU A 357 2.74 -26.46 -18.92
C GLU A 357 4.25 -26.31 -19.15
N ASN A 358 4.77 -25.08 -19.09
CA ASN A 358 6.19 -24.80 -19.23
C ASN A 358 6.92 -24.78 -17.87
N CYS A 359 6.21 -24.83 -16.76
CA CYS A 359 6.79 -24.62 -15.44
C CYS A 359 7.47 -25.87 -14.88
N THR A 360 8.74 -25.74 -14.52
CA THR A 360 9.55 -26.80 -13.89
C THR A 360 9.57 -26.75 -12.36
N ALA A 361 8.88 -25.77 -11.77
CA ALA A 361 8.86 -25.48 -10.33
C ALA A 361 10.25 -25.13 -9.71
N CYS A 362 11.12 -24.52 -10.47
CA CYS A 362 12.47 -24.14 -9.98
C CYS A 362 12.44 -23.07 -8.88
N GLY A 363 11.38 -22.27 -8.75
CA GLY A 363 11.20 -21.27 -7.70
C GLY A 363 11.94 -19.94 -7.93
N ASN A 364 12.67 -19.77 -9.01
CA ASN A 364 13.42 -18.53 -9.27
C ASN A 364 12.51 -17.30 -9.30
N CYS A 365 11.29 -17.42 -9.86
CA CYS A 365 10.35 -16.31 -10.00
C CYS A 365 9.91 -15.71 -8.67
N PHE A 366 9.61 -16.54 -7.65
CA PHE A 366 9.21 -16.04 -6.35
C PHE A 366 10.38 -15.66 -5.45
N SER A 367 11.58 -16.22 -5.68
CA SER A 367 12.80 -15.82 -4.98
C SER A 367 13.31 -14.45 -5.39
N VAL A 368 13.18 -14.07 -6.67
CA VAL A 368 13.67 -12.76 -7.18
C VAL A 368 12.62 -11.66 -7.05
N CYS A 369 11.36 -11.99 -6.76
CA CYS A 369 10.29 -11.00 -6.71
C CYS A 369 10.49 -10.00 -5.57
N PRO A 370 10.79 -8.71 -5.84
CA PRO A 370 11.08 -7.73 -4.81
C PRO A 370 9.86 -7.37 -3.96
N ASP A 371 8.64 -7.67 -4.45
CA ASP A 371 7.39 -7.36 -3.79
C ASP A 371 6.68 -8.61 -3.24
N SER A 372 7.35 -9.77 -3.27
CA SER A 372 6.75 -11.06 -2.89
C SER A 372 5.36 -11.26 -3.51
N ALA A 373 5.21 -10.90 -4.79
CA ALA A 373 3.95 -10.93 -5.49
C ALA A 373 3.63 -12.29 -6.13
N ILE A 374 4.56 -13.24 -6.09
CA ILE A 374 4.42 -14.55 -6.75
C ILE A 374 4.61 -15.63 -5.69
N PRO A 375 3.56 -16.11 -5.02
CA PRO A 375 3.66 -17.28 -4.16
C PRO A 375 3.55 -18.59 -4.94
N GLY A 376 4.26 -19.61 -4.47
CA GLY A 376 4.13 -20.99 -4.92
C GLY A 376 3.39 -21.85 -3.90
N LEU A 377 2.67 -22.86 -4.38
CA LEU A 377 2.06 -23.90 -3.55
C LEU A 377 2.16 -25.26 -4.23
N VAL A 378 2.15 -26.31 -3.41
CA VAL A 378 1.94 -27.69 -3.84
C VAL A 378 0.76 -28.26 -3.08
N ASN A 379 -0.28 -28.65 -3.80
CA ASN A 379 -1.50 -29.20 -3.24
C ASN A 379 -1.82 -30.56 -3.88
N SER A 380 -2.35 -31.51 -3.11
CA SER A 380 -2.92 -32.71 -3.72
C SER A 380 -4.15 -32.36 -4.55
N ILE A 381 -4.49 -33.18 -5.55
CA ILE A 381 -5.72 -32.96 -6.33
C ILE A 381 -6.94 -32.95 -5.40
N SER A 382 -6.95 -33.82 -4.40
CA SER A 382 -8.01 -33.85 -3.39
C SER A 382 -8.15 -32.55 -2.61
N ASP A 383 -7.03 -31.91 -2.22
CA ASP A 383 -7.05 -30.64 -1.49
C ASP A 383 -7.63 -29.52 -2.36
N VAL A 384 -7.25 -29.48 -3.65
CA VAL A 384 -7.79 -28.51 -4.62
C VAL A 384 -9.30 -28.69 -4.77
N PHE A 385 -9.75 -29.93 -4.94
CA PHE A 385 -11.18 -30.23 -5.13
C PHE A 385 -11.99 -29.92 -3.88
N GLU A 386 -11.52 -30.30 -2.70
CA GLU A 386 -12.20 -29.97 -1.44
C GLU A 386 -12.30 -28.46 -1.21
N THR A 387 -11.24 -27.71 -1.54
CA THR A 387 -11.28 -26.24 -1.49
C THR A 387 -12.36 -25.70 -2.43
N THR A 388 -12.40 -26.20 -3.65
CA THR A 388 -13.38 -25.76 -4.65
C THR A 388 -14.81 -26.05 -4.19
N ILE A 389 -15.07 -27.26 -3.67
CA ILE A 389 -16.39 -27.66 -3.15
C ILE A 389 -16.78 -26.78 -1.95
N SER A 390 -15.86 -26.55 -1.02
CA SER A 390 -16.10 -25.71 0.15
C SER A 390 -16.47 -24.27 -0.25
N ARG A 391 -15.86 -23.72 -1.30
CA ARG A 391 -16.22 -22.39 -1.85
C ARG A 391 -17.64 -22.34 -2.39
N ILE A 392 -18.09 -23.40 -3.06
CA ILE A 392 -19.46 -23.52 -3.58
C ILE A 392 -20.46 -23.55 -2.42
N GLU A 393 -20.20 -24.39 -1.42
CA GLU A 393 -21.05 -24.53 -0.25
C GLU A 393 -21.13 -23.24 0.58
N THR A 394 -20.02 -22.52 0.73
CA THR A 394 -19.98 -21.22 1.43
C THR A 394 -20.81 -20.15 0.70
N ARG A 395 -20.94 -20.23 -0.62
CA ARG A 395 -21.82 -19.38 -1.42
C ARG A 395 -23.31 -19.76 -1.31
N GLY A 396 -23.65 -20.76 -0.49
CA GLY A 396 -25.01 -21.22 -0.27
C GLY A 396 -25.56 -22.12 -1.38
N GLN A 397 -24.72 -22.66 -2.24
CA GLN A 397 -25.09 -23.61 -3.30
C GLN A 397 -25.00 -25.03 -2.74
N PRO A 398 -26.12 -25.76 -2.56
CA PRO A 398 -26.09 -27.11 -1.98
C PRO A 398 -25.55 -28.13 -2.99
N THR A 399 -24.52 -28.88 -2.59
CA THR A 399 -23.91 -29.95 -3.39
C THR A 399 -24.42 -31.28 -2.90
N VAL A 400 -25.01 -32.07 -3.79
CA VAL A 400 -25.60 -33.38 -3.49
C VAL A 400 -24.73 -34.50 -4.08
N TYR A 401 -24.36 -34.39 -5.33
CA TYR A 401 -23.62 -35.39 -6.09
C TYR A 401 -22.15 -35.07 -6.25
N LEU A 402 -21.77 -33.81 -6.14
CA LEU A 402 -20.44 -33.27 -6.47
C LEU A 402 -19.31 -33.95 -5.69
N ARG A 403 -19.47 -34.17 -4.38
CA ARG A 403 -18.43 -34.81 -3.55
C ARG A 403 -18.10 -36.24 -3.99
N ARG A 404 -19.10 -36.98 -4.54
CA ARG A 404 -18.87 -38.32 -5.11
C ARG A 404 -18.26 -38.19 -6.50
N ALA A 405 -18.83 -37.35 -7.36
CA ALA A 405 -18.35 -37.13 -8.72
C ALA A 405 -16.89 -36.61 -8.74
N ALA A 406 -16.51 -35.73 -7.80
CA ALA A 406 -15.15 -35.24 -7.68
C ALA A 406 -14.10 -36.36 -7.51
N ARG A 407 -14.43 -37.45 -6.80
CA ARG A 407 -13.53 -38.61 -6.66
C ARG A 407 -13.34 -39.33 -8.00
N ASP A 408 -14.40 -39.43 -8.78
CA ASP A 408 -14.35 -40.06 -10.09
C ASP A 408 -13.60 -39.17 -11.09
N VAL A 409 -13.80 -37.84 -11.03
CA VAL A 409 -13.02 -36.83 -11.77
C VAL A 409 -11.54 -36.91 -11.41
N GLU A 410 -11.18 -36.97 -10.11
CA GLU A 410 -9.78 -37.10 -9.67
C GLU A 410 -9.14 -38.37 -10.22
N LYS A 411 -9.84 -39.53 -10.14
CA LYS A 411 -9.32 -40.78 -10.64
C LYS A 411 -9.04 -40.73 -12.15
N ARG A 412 -9.95 -40.11 -12.92
CA ARG A 412 -9.80 -39.94 -14.38
C ARG A 412 -8.68 -38.97 -14.70
N LEU A 413 -8.61 -37.83 -13.99
CA LEU A 413 -7.58 -36.86 -14.19
C LEU A 413 -6.20 -37.46 -13.98
N ARG A 414 -5.98 -38.21 -12.90
CA ARG A 414 -4.72 -38.94 -12.67
C ARG A 414 -4.38 -39.92 -13.80
N ALA A 415 -5.36 -40.65 -14.30
CA ALA A 415 -5.16 -41.59 -15.41
C ALA A 415 -4.82 -40.87 -16.72
N LEU A 416 -5.32 -39.67 -16.94
CA LEU A 416 -5.00 -38.85 -18.10
C LEU A 416 -3.63 -38.17 -17.99
N ILE A 417 -3.22 -37.79 -16.79
CA ILE A 417 -1.89 -37.18 -16.53
C ILE A 417 -0.75 -38.20 -16.72
N GLU A 418 -0.96 -39.45 -16.28
CA GLU A 418 0.07 -40.51 -16.27
C GLU A 418 0.82 -40.68 -17.62
N PRO A 419 0.15 -40.75 -18.80
CA PRO A 419 0.82 -40.90 -20.08
C PRO A 419 1.45 -39.61 -20.62
N VAL A 420 0.97 -38.44 -20.20
CA VAL A 420 1.40 -37.13 -20.71
C VAL A 420 2.61 -36.57 -19.91
N GLY A 421 2.60 -36.73 -18.59
CA GLY A 421 3.68 -36.28 -17.72
C GLY A 421 3.77 -34.75 -17.58
N GLU A 422 4.99 -34.17 -17.65
CA GLU A 422 5.27 -32.75 -17.35
C GLU A 422 4.59 -31.77 -18.32
N THR A 423 4.29 -32.18 -19.53
CA THR A 423 3.64 -31.33 -20.52
C THR A 423 2.10 -31.38 -20.44
N ALA A 424 1.55 -31.93 -19.36
CA ALA A 424 0.11 -32.05 -19.18
C ALA A 424 -0.53 -30.68 -18.91
N GLU A 425 -1.43 -30.27 -19.79
CA GLU A 425 -2.32 -29.12 -19.57
C GLU A 425 -3.46 -29.58 -18.65
N VAL A 426 -3.27 -29.33 -17.33
CA VAL A 426 -4.15 -29.88 -16.27
C VAL A 426 -5.59 -29.42 -16.42
N ASP A 427 -5.84 -28.20 -16.80
CA ASP A 427 -7.17 -27.63 -17.06
C ASP A 427 -7.91 -28.37 -18.19
N LYS A 428 -7.26 -28.63 -19.32
CA LYS A 428 -7.84 -29.39 -20.41
C LYS A 428 -8.14 -30.85 -20.01
N LEU A 429 -7.22 -31.51 -19.30
CA LEU A 429 -7.41 -32.86 -18.80
C LEU A 429 -8.51 -32.92 -17.73
N LEU A 430 -8.62 -31.90 -16.91
CA LEU A 430 -9.70 -31.77 -15.94
C LEU A 430 -11.05 -31.62 -16.62
N GLU A 431 -11.15 -30.77 -17.65
CA GLU A 431 -12.38 -30.65 -18.44
C GLU A 431 -12.80 -31.97 -19.06
N GLN A 432 -11.86 -32.68 -19.69
CA GLN A 432 -12.12 -34.02 -20.22
C GLN A 432 -12.59 -35.00 -19.14
N SER A 433 -11.99 -34.94 -17.95
CA SER A 433 -12.36 -35.77 -16.81
C SER A 433 -13.78 -35.48 -16.29
N VAL A 434 -14.14 -34.20 -16.25
CA VAL A 434 -15.49 -33.73 -15.86
C VAL A 434 -16.54 -34.22 -16.87
N LEU A 435 -16.29 -33.97 -18.16
CA LEU A 435 -17.21 -34.42 -19.24
C LEU A 435 -17.39 -35.95 -19.27
N ALA A 436 -16.30 -36.71 -19.14
CA ALA A 436 -16.36 -38.16 -19.07
C ALA A 436 -17.16 -38.65 -17.84
N THR A 437 -16.95 -38.00 -16.67
CA THR A 437 -17.68 -38.34 -15.45
C THR A 437 -19.18 -38.10 -15.60
N LEU A 438 -19.58 -36.98 -16.23
CA LEU A 438 -20.98 -36.67 -16.51
C LEU A 438 -21.60 -37.66 -17.52
N SER A 439 -20.88 -37.94 -18.61
CA SER A 439 -21.39 -38.81 -19.69
C SER A 439 -21.59 -40.25 -19.23
N GLU A 440 -20.71 -40.78 -18.40
CA GLU A 440 -20.75 -42.15 -17.88
C GLU A 440 -21.56 -42.30 -16.57
N SER A 441 -22.19 -41.19 -16.11
CA SER A 441 -23.02 -41.21 -14.92
C SER A 441 -24.29 -42.09 -15.16
N GLU A 442 -24.54 -43.01 -14.26
CA GLU A 442 -25.74 -43.88 -14.26
C GLU A 442 -26.96 -43.23 -13.59
N LEU A 443 -26.93 -41.93 -13.33
CA LEU A 443 -28.03 -41.17 -12.72
C LEU A 443 -29.20 -41.03 -13.71
N GLU A 444 -30.43 -40.99 -13.16
CA GLU A 444 -31.64 -40.63 -13.93
C GLU A 444 -31.56 -39.19 -14.43
N ASP A 445 -32.27 -38.83 -15.48
CA ASP A 445 -32.13 -37.57 -16.20
C ASP A 445 -32.19 -36.34 -15.29
N GLU A 446 -33.16 -36.25 -14.38
CA GLU A 446 -33.28 -35.12 -13.42
C GLU A 446 -32.05 -34.98 -12.48
N ASN A 447 -31.55 -36.11 -11.99
CA ASN A 447 -30.37 -36.15 -11.13
C ASN A 447 -29.09 -35.90 -11.93
N LYS A 448 -29.07 -36.22 -13.20
CA LYS A 448 -27.97 -35.95 -14.11
C LYS A 448 -27.88 -34.47 -14.45
N GLU A 449 -28.99 -33.78 -14.72
CA GLU A 449 -29.05 -32.32 -14.86
C GLU A 449 -28.58 -31.63 -13.60
N ARG A 450 -28.92 -32.15 -12.45
CA ARG A 450 -28.42 -31.62 -11.17
C ARG A 450 -26.92 -31.79 -11.02
N LEU A 451 -26.35 -32.93 -11.36
CA LEU A 451 -24.92 -33.17 -11.36
C LEU A 451 -24.20 -32.24 -12.34
N GLU A 452 -24.74 -32.04 -13.54
CA GLU A 452 -24.20 -31.12 -14.54
C GLU A 452 -24.10 -29.70 -13.98
N GLN A 453 -25.17 -29.22 -13.35
CA GLN A 453 -25.18 -27.91 -12.68
C GLN A 453 -24.13 -27.81 -11.56
N GLU A 454 -23.97 -28.86 -10.74
CA GLU A 454 -22.98 -28.88 -9.67
C GLU A 454 -21.54 -28.92 -10.24
N LEU A 455 -21.31 -29.61 -11.34
CA LEU A 455 -20.01 -29.60 -12.05
C LEU A 455 -19.72 -28.24 -12.73
N ASP A 456 -20.75 -27.59 -13.25
CA ASP A 456 -20.58 -26.21 -13.76
C ASP A 456 -20.22 -25.24 -12.63
N TRP A 457 -20.84 -25.33 -11.47
CA TRP A 457 -20.43 -24.54 -10.30
C TRP A 457 -18.99 -24.84 -9.87
N PHE A 458 -18.58 -26.11 -9.96
CA PHE A 458 -17.20 -26.52 -9.66
C PHE A 458 -16.20 -25.87 -10.59
N ARG A 459 -16.47 -25.89 -11.90
CA ARG A 459 -15.62 -25.20 -12.89
C ARG A 459 -15.56 -23.69 -12.65
N GLN A 460 -16.71 -23.06 -12.42
CA GLN A 460 -16.78 -21.62 -12.12
C GLN A 460 -16.07 -21.24 -10.81
N ALA A 461 -16.14 -22.09 -9.79
CA ALA A 461 -15.51 -21.83 -8.49
C ALA A 461 -13.98 -21.96 -8.54
N MET A 462 -13.45 -22.82 -9.41
CA MET A 462 -12.01 -22.97 -9.65
C MET A 462 -11.49 -21.89 -10.61
N GLY A 463 -12.34 -21.44 -11.57
CA GLY A 463 -11.96 -20.43 -12.56
C GLY A 463 -10.86 -20.93 -13.50
N ASP A 464 -10.02 -19.99 -13.93
CA ASP A 464 -8.88 -20.25 -14.83
C ASP A 464 -7.57 -20.52 -14.07
N PHE A 465 -7.66 -20.86 -12.77
CA PHE A 465 -6.49 -21.10 -11.93
C PHE A 465 -5.68 -22.30 -12.42
N GLN A 466 -4.41 -22.07 -12.75
CA GLN A 466 -3.57 -23.03 -13.44
C GLN A 466 -2.69 -23.86 -12.49
N PHE A 467 -2.49 -25.12 -12.86
CA PHE A 467 -1.63 -26.06 -12.15
C PHE A 467 -0.64 -26.72 -13.10
N SER A 468 0.59 -26.93 -12.62
CA SER A 468 1.65 -27.62 -13.35
C SER A 468 1.87 -29.03 -12.82
N ILE A 469 2.16 -29.95 -13.73
CA ILE A 469 2.70 -31.27 -13.41
C ILE A 469 4.20 -31.19 -13.47
N THR A 470 4.85 -31.28 -12.34
CA THR A 470 6.31 -31.08 -12.24
C THR A 470 7.01 -32.33 -11.75
N LYS A 471 8.22 -32.55 -12.21
CA LYS A 471 9.02 -33.72 -11.79
C LYS A 471 9.24 -33.79 -10.28
N PRO A 472 9.66 -32.69 -9.60
CA PRO A 472 9.94 -32.76 -8.17
C PRO A 472 8.71 -33.02 -7.31
N TYR A 473 7.56 -32.45 -7.64
CA TYR A 473 6.38 -32.51 -6.77
C TYR A 473 5.31 -33.49 -7.20
N TYR A 474 5.24 -33.83 -8.49
CA TYR A 474 4.26 -34.80 -8.97
C TYR A 474 4.91 -36.14 -9.33
N LEU A 475 5.76 -36.17 -10.35
CA LEU A 475 6.23 -37.46 -10.93
C LEU A 475 7.12 -38.24 -9.95
N ASN A 476 8.02 -37.58 -9.21
CA ASN A 476 8.89 -38.26 -8.24
C ASN A 476 8.07 -38.81 -7.06
N HIS A 477 7.01 -38.10 -6.64
CA HIS A 477 6.11 -38.57 -5.60
C HIS A 477 5.26 -39.72 -6.05
N GLU A 478 4.66 -39.67 -7.25
CA GLU A 478 3.89 -40.78 -7.83
C GLU A 478 4.73 -42.08 -8.01
N LYS A 479 6.03 -41.94 -8.34
CA LYS A 479 6.96 -43.06 -8.39
C LYS A 479 7.23 -43.71 -7.03
N LYS A 480 7.27 -42.88 -5.96
CA LYS A 480 7.50 -43.37 -4.58
C LYS A 480 6.25 -44.01 -4.00
N ALA A 481 5.10 -43.39 -4.21
CA ALA A 481 3.81 -43.91 -3.75
C ALA A 481 2.69 -43.44 -4.69
N LYS A 482 1.86 -44.37 -5.12
CA LYS A 482 0.73 -44.07 -6.01
C LYS A 482 -0.22 -43.07 -5.37
N ASN A 483 -0.68 -42.09 -6.15
CA ASN A 483 -1.57 -40.98 -5.75
C ASN A 483 -0.96 -39.99 -4.72
N SER A 484 0.37 -39.97 -4.56
CA SER A 484 1.04 -39.02 -3.67
C SER A 484 1.55 -37.77 -4.39
N GLY A 485 1.41 -37.67 -5.71
CA GLY A 485 1.79 -36.51 -6.49
C GLY A 485 0.99 -35.26 -6.14
N GLY A 486 1.67 -34.13 -6.00
CA GLY A 486 1.08 -32.82 -5.77
C GLY A 486 1.14 -31.93 -7.02
N LEU A 487 0.07 -31.19 -7.26
CA LEU A 487 0.00 -30.15 -8.28
C LEU A 487 0.76 -28.94 -7.81
N PHE A 488 1.71 -28.46 -8.58
CA PHE A 488 2.40 -27.19 -8.32
C PHE A 488 1.62 -26.05 -8.95
N SER A 489 1.56 -24.93 -8.26
CA SER A 489 0.95 -23.70 -8.79
C SER A 489 1.73 -22.48 -8.32
N ILE A 490 1.78 -21.47 -9.17
CA ILE A 490 2.10 -20.10 -8.79
C ILE A 490 0.92 -19.21 -9.18
N THR A 491 0.78 -18.10 -8.48
CA THR A 491 -0.17 -17.06 -8.86
C THR A 491 0.47 -15.69 -8.72
N ILE A 492 -0.16 -14.70 -9.28
CA ILE A 492 0.30 -13.32 -9.19
C ILE A 492 -0.63 -12.58 -8.22
N ASN A 493 -0.06 -12.06 -7.11
CA ASN A 493 -0.80 -11.16 -6.26
C ASN A 493 -1.05 -9.84 -7.00
N PRO A 494 -2.29 -9.55 -7.44
CA PRO A 494 -2.59 -8.40 -8.27
C PRO A 494 -2.41 -7.07 -7.54
N TYR A 495 -2.39 -7.10 -6.20
CA TYR A 495 -2.27 -5.90 -5.38
C TYR A 495 -0.80 -5.50 -5.15
N THR A 496 0.12 -6.46 -5.08
CA THR A 496 1.54 -6.16 -4.80
C THR A 496 2.43 -6.22 -6.03
N CYS A 497 2.02 -6.90 -7.10
CA CYS A 497 2.78 -6.93 -8.36
C CYS A 497 2.82 -5.53 -8.99
N LYS A 498 4.02 -5.03 -9.25
CA LYS A 498 4.27 -3.73 -9.90
C LYS A 498 4.67 -3.81 -11.37
N GLY A 499 4.66 -5.01 -11.96
CA GLY A 499 5.02 -5.19 -13.35
C GLY A 499 6.50 -4.91 -13.66
N CYS A 500 7.42 -5.23 -12.77
CA CYS A 500 8.86 -4.98 -12.98
C CYS A 500 9.53 -5.99 -13.91
N MET A 501 8.89 -7.12 -14.20
CA MET A 501 9.32 -8.21 -15.10
C MET A 501 10.60 -8.95 -14.69
N GLU A 502 11.12 -8.76 -13.49
CA GLU A 502 12.30 -9.48 -12.99
C GLU A 502 12.07 -11.01 -12.95
N CYS A 503 10.83 -11.43 -12.64
CA CYS A 503 10.44 -12.84 -12.62
C CYS A 503 10.48 -13.50 -14.01
N ILE A 504 10.18 -12.74 -15.07
CA ILE A 504 10.27 -13.22 -16.46
C ILE A 504 11.73 -13.40 -16.86
N GLN A 505 12.58 -12.40 -16.52
CA GLN A 505 14.02 -12.49 -16.80
C GLN A 505 14.69 -13.64 -16.05
N ALA A 506 14.17 -14.04 -14.89
CA ALA A 506 14.67 -15.16 -14.10
C ALA A 506 14.11 -16.51 -14.54
N CYS A 507 13.06 -16.54 -15.36
CA CYS A 507 12.46 -17.77 -15.87
C CYS A 507 13.20 -18.26 -17.10
N ASN A 508 13.84 -19.43 -17.00
CA ASN A 508 14.55 -20.04 -18.12
C ASN A 508 13.67 -20.96 -19.00
N ASP A 509 12.44 -21.21 -18.57
CA ASP A 509 11.55 -22.22 -19.15
C ASP A 509 10.33 -21.57 -19.85
N ASP A 510 10.34 -20.23 -20.02
CA ASP A 510 9.23 -19.45 -20.62
C ASP A 510 7.85 -19.73 -19.94
N ALA A 511 7.88 -20.07 -18.65
CA ALA A 511 6.66 -20.27 -17.86
C ALA A 511 6.01 -18.98 -17.38
N LEU A 512 6.63 -17.83 -17.63
CA LEU A 512 6.09 -16.49 -17.37
C LEU A 512 6.29 -15.62 -18.61
N VAL A 513 5.19 -14.99 -19.07
CA VAL A 513 5.16 -14.17 -20.28
C VAL A 513 4.66 -12.78 -19.94
N ALA A 514 5.26 -11.73 -20.52
CA ALA A 514 4.77 -10.37 -20.34
C ALA A 514 3.47 -10.19 -21.13
N THR A 515 2.38 -9.87 -20.43
CA THR A 515 1.05 -9.70 -21.01
C THR A 515 0.50 -8.31 -20.66
N PRO A 516 -0.07 -7.55 -21.64
CA PRO A 516 -0.70 -6.27 -21.38
C PRO A 516 -1.85 -6.40 -20.38
N GLN A 517 -1.92 -5.44 -19.44
CA GLN A 517 -3.00 -5.41 -18.46
C GLN A 517 -4.28 -4.83 -19.06
N THR A 518 -5.39 -5.53 -18.85
CA THR A 518 -6.75 -5.09 -19.22
C THR A 518 -7.68 -5.19 -17.99
N PRO A 519 -8.88 -4.58 -18.01
CA PRO A 519 -9.87 -4.74 -16.95
C PRO A 519 -10.23 -6.22 -16.70
N GLU A 520 -10.29 -7.03 -17.76
CA GLU A 520 -10.60 -8.44 -17.71
C GLU A 520 -9.46 -9.23 -17.05
N SER A 521 -8.20 -8.93 -17.41
CA SER A 521 -7.05 -9.58 -16.79
C SER A 521 -6.91 -9.23 -15.32
N ILE A 522 -7.24 -7.99 -14.91
CA ILE A 522 -7.29 -7.60 -13.50
C ILE A 522 -8.34 -8.42 -12.75
N THR A 523 -9.52 -8.61 -13.34
CA THR A 523 -10.59 -9.40 -12.73
C THR A 523 -10.16 -10.86 -12.57
N ARG A 524 -9.56 -11.46 -13.59
CA ARG A 524 -9.01 -12.83 -13.55
C ARG A 524 -7.93 -12.96 -12.48
N LEU A 525 -6.94 -12.10 -12.46
CA LEU A 525 -5.87 -12.12 -11.44
C LEU A 525 -6.41 -12.02 -10.01
N ARG A 526 -7.48 -11.23 -9.79
CA ARG A 526 -8.13 -11.14 -8.47
C ARG A 526 -8.88 -12.42 -8.10
N GLN A 527 -9.49 -13.09 -9.06
CA GLN A 527 -10.16 -14.38 -8.86
C GLN A 527 -9.14 -15.47 -8.54
N ASP A 528 -8.03 -15.54 -9.27
CA ASP A 528 -6.95 -16.49 -9.04
C ASP A 528 -6.29 -16.26 -7.68
N TRP A 529 -6.07 -15.00 -7.30
CA TRP A 529 -5.54 -14.63 -5.99
C TRP A 529 -6.49 -15.05 -4.86
N ASP A 530 -7.79 -14.80 -5.01
CA ASP A 530 -8.81 -15.24 -4.05
C ASP A 530 -8.87 -16.78 -3.95
N PHE A 531 -8.72 -17.50 -5.07
CA PHE A 531 -8.63 -18.95 -5.06
C PHE A 531 -7.39 -19.43 -4.30
N TRP A 532 -6.22 -18.87 -4.58
CA TRP A 532 -4.97 -19.18 -3.89
C TRP A 532 -5.07 -18.95 -2.38
N LEU A 533 -5.69 -17.88 -1.94
CA LEU A 533 -5.88 -17.58 -0.51
C LEU A 533 -6.70 -18.68 0.21
N ASN A 534 -7.60 -19.34 -0.47
CA ASN A 534 -8.41 -20.41 0.07
C ASN A 534 -7.75 -21.81 0.02
N LEU A 535 -6.75 -22.01 -0.87
CA LEU A 535 -6.01 -23.28 -0.91
C LEU A 535 -5.27 -23.51 0.43
N PRO A 536 -5.14 -24.75 0.91
CA PRO A 536 -4.33 -25.04 2.08
C PRO A 536 -2.85 -24.79 1.82
N THR A 537 -2.06 -24.55 2.88
CA THR A 537 -0.59 -24.48 2.77
C THR A 537 -0.04 -25.81 2.25
N THR A 538 1.11 -25.73 1.59
CA THR A 538 1.83 -26.92 1.13
C THR A 538 2.10 -27.88 2.30
N ARG A 539 1.84 -29.15 2.08
CA ARG A 539 2.08 -30.18 3.11
C ARG A 539 3.58 -30.39 3.36
N PRO A 540 3.99 -30.72 4.60
CA PRO A 540 5.41 -30.90 4.94
C PRO A 540 6.18 -31.90 4.09
N GLU A 541 5.51 -32.92 3.54
CA GLU A 541 6.11 -33.93 2.66
C GLU A 541 6.69 -33.35 1.36
N PHE A 542 6.21 -32.19 0.91
CA PHE A 542 6.73 -31.47 -0.25
C PHE A 542 7.77 -30.41 0.13
N ILE A 543 7.88 -30.05 1.44
CA ILE A 543 8.84 -29.06 1.95
C ILE A 543 10.02 -29.81 2.60
N ARG A 544 10.84 -30.48 1.77
CA ARG A 544 11.96 -31.29 2.25
C ARG A 544 13.29 -30.66 1.85
N ILE A 545 13.92 -30.00 2.80
CA ILE A 545 15.23 -29.36 2.61
C ILE A 545 16.35 -30.37 2.40
N ASP A 546 16.17 -31.58 2.93
CA ASP A 546 17.14 -32.67 2.87
C ASP A 546 17.07 -33.51 1.57
N ASP A 547 16.06 -33.28 0.76
CA ASP A 547 15.82 -34.01 -0.50
C ASP A 547 15.75 -32.98 -1.66
N LEU A 548 16.75 -32.10 -1.71
CA LEU A 548 16.85 -31.12 -2.77
C LEU A 548 17.30 -31.79 -4.06
N ASP A 549 16.36 -31.98 -4.95
CA ASP A 549 16.58 -32.51 -6.29
C ASP A 549 16.28 -31.41 -7.33
N GLU A 550 16.98 -31.48 -8.46
CA GLU A 550 16.56 -30.81 -9.69
C GLU A 550 16.53 -29.27 -9.66
N ARG A 551 17.60 -28.67 -9.15
CA ARG A 551 17.84 -27.21 -9.16
C ARG A 551 16.92 -26.38 -8.25
N ILE A 552 16.17 -27.01 -7.36
CA ILE A 552 15.38 -26.29 -6.36
C ILE A 552 16.24 -26.03 -5.14
N GLY A 553 16.29 -24.77 -4.71
CA GLY A 553 17.01 -24.35 -3.51
C GLY A 553 16.21 -24.58 -2.22
N ALA A 554 16.91 -24.53 -1.10
CA ALA A 554 16.27 -24.64 0.22
C ALA A 554 15.27 -23.50 0.48
N LEU A 555 15.61 -22.28 0.03
CA LEU A 555 14.74 -21.10 0.19
C LEU A 555 13.44 -21.28 -0.59
N GLU A 556 13.53 -21.68 -1.86
CA GLU A 556 12.39 -21.88 -2.74
C GLU A 556 11.44 -22.92 -2.16
N THR A 557 11.97 -24.01 -1.63
CA THR A 557 11.18 -25.06 -0.97
C THR A 557 10.48 -24.55 0.30
N LEU A 558 11.17 -23.79 1.15
CA LEU A 558 10.60 -23.20 2.37
C LEU A 558 9.50 -22.19 2.09
N LEU A 559 9.59 -21.45 0.99
CA LEU A 559 8.60 -20.44 0.60
C LEU A 559 7.28 -21.04 0.08
N LEU A 560 7.21 -22.34 -0.12
CA LEU A 560 5.96 -23.05 -0.41
C LEU A 560 5.04 -23.15 0.82
N ASP A 561 5.52 -22.94 2.03
CA ASP A 561 4.65 -22.78 3.21
C ASP A 561 4.10 -21.34 3.23
N LYS A 562 2.77 -21.19 3.21
CA LYS A 562 2.08 -19.88 3.26
C LYS A 562 2.53 -19.01 4.43
N ARG A 563 2.87 -19.60 5.58
CA ARG A 563 3.34 -18.85 6.75
C ARG A 563 4.72 -18.23 6.50
N ASN A 564 5.61 -18.99 5.86
CA ASN A 564 6.93 -18.48 5.50
C ASN A 564 6.80 -17.40 4.42
N TYR A 565 5.98 -17.63 3.40
CA TYR A 565 5.68 -16.62 2.40
C TYR A 565 5.06 -15.36 3.03
N GLY A 566 4.07 -15.51 3.89
CA GLY A 566 3.41 -14.40 4.59
C GLY A 566 4.37 -13.58 5.46
N SER A 567 5.43 -14.19 6.00
CA SER A 567 6.44 -13.49 6.78
C SER A 567 7.35 -12.57 5.94
N LEU A 568 7.44 -12.80 4.62
CA LEU A 568 8.15 -11.91 3.70
C LEU A 568 7.39 -10.62 3.45
N VAL A 569 6.07 -10.66 3.50
CA VAL A 569 5.18 -9.53 3.25
C VAL A 569 5.04 -8.72 4.54
N SER A 570 6.09 -8.03 4.96
CA SER A 570 6.10 -7.21 6.16
C SER A 570 6.52 -5.78 5.88
N GLY A 571 5.89 -4.81 6.57
CA GLY A 571 6.15 -3.38 6.42
C GLY A 571 5.57 -2.80 5.12
N ASP A 572 6.03 -1.59 4.76
CA ASP A 572 5.72 -1.01 3.46
C ASP A 572 6.38 -1.86 2.36
N GLY A 573 5.76 -1.94 1.21
CA GLY A 573 6.17 -2.84 0.16
C GLY A 573 7.59 -2.65 -0.38
N SER A 574 8.16 -1.45 -0.26
CA SER A 574 9.51 -1.16 -0.74
C SER A 574 10.60 -1.92 0.00
N CYS A 575 10.28 -2.46 1.16
CA CYS A 575 11.21 -3.14 2.04
C CYS A 575 11.00 -4.66 2.13
N LEU A 576 10.20 -5.25 1.27
CA LEU A 576 10.05 -6.71 1.20
C LEU A 576 11.41 -7.35 0.88
N GLY A 577 11.84 -8.29 1.71
CA GLY A 577 13.15 -8.95 1.57
C GLY A 577 14.36 -8.06 1.86
N CYS A 578 14.18 -6.87 2.42
CA CYS A 578 15.28 -5.98 2.79
C CYS A 578 16.18 -6.59 3.87
N GLY A 579 17.49 -6.68 3.60
CA GLY A 579 18.46 -7.22 4.56
C GLY A 579 18.55 -6.42 5.85
N GLU A 580 18.38 -5.10 5.80
CA GLU A 580 18.34 -4.21 6.98
C GLU A 580 17.14 -4.55 7.88
N LYS A 581 15.97 -4.77 7.30
CA LYS A 581 14.78 -5.24 8.04
C LYS A 581 15.02 -6.58 8.71
N SER A 582 15.62 -7.53 8.01
CA SER A 582 15.94 -8.84 8.57
C SER A 582 16.87 -8.72 9.77
N VAL A 583 17.90 -7.89 9.67
CA VAL A 583 18.84 -7.62 10.78
C VAL A 583 18.15 -6.96 11.95
N ILE A 584 17.34 -5.93 11.72
CA ILE A 584 16.58 -5.24 12.76
C ILE A 584 15.61 -6.22 13.44
N HIS A 585 14.93 -7.05 12.67
CA HIS A 585 14.01 -8.06 13.18
C HIS A 585 14.72 -9.07 14.06
N LEU A 586 15.85 -9.62 13.60
CA LEU A 586 16.66 -10.56 14.36
C LEU A 586 17.21 -9.94 15.64
N PHE A 587 17.69 -8.70 15.56
CA PHE A 587 18.15 -7.95 16.72
C PHE A 587 17.03 -7.75 17.76
N THR A 588 15.89 -7.26 17.33
CA THR A 588 14.73 -7.03 18.18
C THR A 588 14.22 -8.34 18.80
N ALA A 589 14.11 -9.41 18.03
CA ALA A 589 13.72 -10.73 18.52
C ALA A 589 14.71 -11.26 19.58
N THR A 590 16.01 -11.10 19.34
CA THR A 590 17.06 -11.50 20.29
C THR A 590 16.97 -10.72 21.59
N VAL A 591 16.86 -9.39 21.52
CA VAL A 591 16.69 -8.53 22.70
C VAL A 591 15.43 -8.91 23.48
N THR A 592 14.30 -9.10 22.78
CA THR A 592 13.05 -9.53 23.39
C THR A 592 13.20 -10.86 24.10
N ALA A 593 13.86 -11.85 23.48
CA ALA A 593 14.12 -13.15 24.10
C ALA A 593 15.00 -13.04 25.38
N LEU A 594 16.06 -12.25 25.31
CA LEU A 594 16.94 -11.99 26.44
C LEU A 594 16.25 -11.24 27.61
N MET A 595 15.24 -10.42 27.27
CA MET A 595 14.48 -9.70 28.28
C MET A 595 13.41 -10.54 28.99
N GLN A 596 13.01 -11.70 28.45
CA GLN A 596 11.93 -12.52 29.01
C GLN A 596 12.09 -12.85 30.51
N PRO A 597 13.27 -13.19 31.05
CA PRO A 597 13.43 -13.43 32.49
C PRO A 597 13.10 -12.19 33.34
N ARG A 598 13.49 -10.98 32.86
CA ARG A 598 13.20 -9.70 33.54
C ARG A 598 11.72 -9.38 33.49
N VAL A 599 11.10 -9.57 32.32
CA VAL A 599 9.66 -9.36 32.13
C VAL A 599 8.85 -10.28 33.04
N LYS A 600 9.17 -11.59 33.08
CA LYS A 600 8.51 -12.54 33.98
C LYS A 600 8.62 -12.12 35.45
N LYS A 601 9.80 -11.66 35.87
CA LYS A 601 10.00 -11.15 37.24
C LYS A 601 9.18 -9.90 37.52
N HIS A 602 9.05 -9.02 36.52
CA HIS A 602 8.26 -7.80 36.65
C HIS A 602 6.77 -8.09 36.71
N LEU A 603 6.26 -8.98 35.86
CA LEU A 603 4.86 -9.43 35.88
C LEU A 603 4.52 -10.08 37.26
N ALA A 604 5.36 -10.99 37.77
CA ALA A 604 5.14 -11.60 39.07
C ALA A 604 5.09 -10.56 40.22
N LYS A 605 5.87 -9.47 40.10
CA LYS A 605 5.80 -8.34 41.03
C LYS A 605 4.48 -7.56 40.91
N ILE A 606 3.99 -7.34 39.68
CA ILE A 606 2.71 -6.68 39.47
C ILE A 606 1.56 -7.54 39.98
N ASP A 607 1.59 -8.83 39.75
CA ASP A 607 0.60 -9.79 40.26
C ASP A 607 0.55 -9.77 41.78
N ASP A 608 1.71 -9.82 42.45
CA ASP A 608 1.78 -9.71 43.93
C ASP A 608 1.20 -8.37 44.44
N LEU A 609 1.53 -7.26 43.73
CA LEU A 609 1.00 -5.94 44.10
C LEU A 609 -0.52 -5.87 43.88
N SER A 610 -1.03 -6.46 42.81
CA SER A 610 -2.48 -6.54 42.51
C SER A 610 -3.22 -7.33 43.58
N GLU A 611 -2.70 -8.51 43.97
CA GLU A 611 -3.27 -9.30 45.07
C GLU A 611 -3.23 -8.58 46.42
N ARG A 612 -2.15 -7.86 46.70
CA ARG A 612 -2.03 -7.06 47.94
C ARG A 612 -3.01 -5.90 47.94
N LEU A 613 -3.18 -5.23 46.81
CA LEU A 613 -4.16 -4.15 46.64
C LEU A 613 -5.59 -4.67 46.82
N GLU A 614 -5.91 -5.77 46.15
CA GLU A 614 -7.22 -6.43 46.29
C GLU A 614 -7.54 -6.78 47.73
N ARG A 615 -6.57 -7.38 48.46
CA ARG A 615 -6.70 -7.66 49.90
C ARG A 615 -6.90 -6.37 50.71
N HIS A 616 -6.15 -5.31 50.39
CA HIS A 616 -6.27 -4.04 51.09
C HIS A 616 -7.65 -3.41 50.87
N ILE A 617 -8.17 -3.44 49.60
CA ILE A 617 -9.49 -2.97 49.27
C ILE A 617 -10.56 -3.74 50.04
N ARG A 618 -10.47 -5.08 50.08
CA ARG A 618 -11.41 -5.92 50.83
C ARG A 618 -11.41 -5.60 52.33
N LEU A 619 -10.19 -5.38 52.90
CA LEU A 619 -10.09 -4.98 54.31
C LEU A 619 -10.70 -3.60 54.56
N LYS A 620 -10.46 -2.64 53.70
CA LYS A 620 -11.04 -1.28 53.81
C LYS A 620 -12.55 -1.30 53.69
N LEU A 621 -13.12 -2.07 52.77
CA LEU A 621 -14.54 -2.27 52.63
C LEU A 621 -15.13 -2.95 53.90
N ALA A 622 -14.45 -3.97 54.43
CA ALA A 622 -14.85 -4.64 55.66
C ALA A 622 -14.80 -3.69 56.87
N GLU A 623 -13.78 -2.82 56.98
CA GLU A 623 -13.66 -1.81 58.04
C GLU A 623 -14.78 -0.72 57.95
N SER A 624 -15.30 -0.45 56.73
CA SER A 624 -16.34 0.54 56.51
C SER A 624 -17.78 0.01 56.65
N MET A 625 -17.96 -1.31 56.76
CA MET A 625 -19.24 -1.95 56.95
C MET A 625 -19.54 -2.21 58.44
N ASP A 626 -20.69 -1.74 58.87
CA ASP A 626 -21.21 -2.13 60.20
C ASP A 626 -21.86 -3.52 60.09
N PHE A 627 -21.08 -4.55 60.46
CA PHE A 627 -21.53 -5.94 60.45
C PHE A 627 -22.58 -6.30 61.47
N THR A 628 -23.04 -5.32 62.27
CA THR A 628 -24.12 -5.55 63.25
C THR A 628 -25.51 -5.37 62.65
N ASP A 629 -25.63 -4.75 61.47
CA ASP A 629 -26.90 -4.53 60.75
C ASP A 629 -27.02 -5.45 59.54
N THR A 630 -27.78 -6.54 59.70
CA THR A 630 -28.02 -7.55 58.66
C THR A 630 -28.79 -7.01 57.44
N ALA A 631 -29.56 -5.92 57.59
CA ALA A 631 -30.31 -5.31 56.50
C ALA A 631 -29.38 -4.56 55.57
N VAL A 632 -28.43 -3.83 56.09
CA VAL A 632 -27.40 -3.11 55.33
C VAL A 632 -26.50 -4.07 54.52
N ILE A 633 -26.15 -5.20 55.13
CA ILE A 633 -25.35 -6.23 54.45
C ILE A 633 -26.10 -6.85 53.28
N THR A 634 -27.39 -7.12 53.46
CA THR A 634 -28.25 -7.69 52.40
C THR A 634 -28.46 -6.70 51.26
N GLU A 635 -28.69 -5.44 51.55
CA GLU A 635 -28.88 -4.36 50.55
C GLU A 635 -27.59 -4.12 49.73
N VAL A 636 -26.42 -4.13 50.37
CA VAL A 636 -25.15 -3.97 49.68
C VAL A 636 -24.80 -5.21 48.83
N LEU A 637 -25.10 -6.41 49.28
CA LEU A 637 -24.93 -7.63 48.52
C LEU A 637 -25.87 -7.71 47.31
N GLU A 638 -27.10 -7.27 47.45
CA GLU A 638 -28.06 -7.25 46.34
C GLU A 638 -27.80 -6.15 45.33
N SER A 639 -27.33 -4.97 45.74
CA SER A 639 -26.98 -3.86 44.86
C SER A 639 -25.72 -4.14 44.02
N HIS A 640 -24.91 -5.11 44.42
CA HIS A 640 -23.64 -5.44 43.73
C HIS A 640 -23.65 -6.82 43.05
N LYS A 641 -24.79 -7.51 43.02
CA LYS A 641 -24.93 -8.83 42.41
C LYS A 641 -24.67 -8.87 40.90
N ASP A 642 -24.85 -7.73 40.19
CA ASP A 642 -24.76 -7.60 38.75
C ASP A 642 -23.82 -6.47 38.29
N SER A 643 -23.01 -5.88 39.19
CA SER A 643 -22.06 -4.85 38.83
C SER A 643 -20.62 -5.39 38.89
N ASP A 644 -19.94 -5.42 37.73
CA ASP A 644 -18.48 -5.48 37.70
C ASP A 644 -17.94 -4.26 38.45
N LEU A 645 -17.38 -4.49 39.63
CA LEU A 645 -16.72 -3.46 40.44
C LEU A 645 -15.53 -2.89 39.64
N THR A 646 -15.70 -1.79 38.96
CA THR A 646 -14.62 -1.07 38.32
C THR A 646 -13.85 -0.23 39.33
N LEU A 647 -12.52 -0.10 39.14
CA LEU A 647 -11.66 0.79 39.94
C LEU A 647 -12.19 2.25 39.97
N ALA A 648 -12.89 2.69 38.93
CA ALA A 648 -13.53 4.01 38.84
C ALA A 648 -14.72 4.15 39.80
N ALA A 649 -15.58 3.14 39.88
CA ALA A 649 -16.72 3.14 40.80
C ALA A 649 -16.27 3.07 42.27
N LEU A 650 -15.19 2.36 42.55
CA LEU A 650 -14.54 2.35 43.87
C LEU A 650 -13.92 3.69 44.22
N SER A 651 -13.27 4.37 43.28
CA SER A 651 -12.67 5.69 43.47
C SER A 651 -13.73 6.75 43.78
N GLU A 652 -14.88 6.75 43.08
CA GLU A 652 -16.00 7.67 43.36
C GLU A 652 -16.64 7.44 44.72
N SER A 653 -16.74 6.19 45.15
CA SER A 653 -17.27 5.87 46.51
C SER A 653 -16.31 6.25 47.64
N LEU A 654 -14.98 6.21 47.38
CA LEU A 654 -13.96 6.61 48.35
C LEU A 654 -13.74 8.13 48.43
N ASP A 655 -13.99 8.89 47.34
CA ASP A 655 -13.93 10.35 47.33
C ASP A 655 -15.10 11.02 48.09
N SER A 656 -16.19 10.30 48.26
CA SER A 656 -17.33 10.77 49.07
C SER A 656 -17.13 10.57 50.60
N ALA A 657 -16.11 9.80 51.02
CA ALA A 657 -15.78 9.55 52.42
C ALA A 657 -14.33 9.94 52.73
N HIS A 658 -14.10 11.19 53.11
CA HIS A 658 -12.91 11.73 53.80
C HIS A 658 -11.53 11.27 53.30
N ALA A 659 -10.99 11.93 52.22
CA ALA A 659 -9.60 11.85 51.90
C ALA A 659 -8.79 13.03 52.49
N PRO A 660 -7.68 12.82 53.22
CA PRO A 660 -6.75 13.87 53.57
C PRO A 660 -6.04 14.36 52.29
N ARG A 661 -6.05 15.67 52.07
CA ARG A 661 -5.38 16.33 50.97
C ARG A 661 -3.87 16.14 51.08
N CYS A 662 -3.30 15.28 50.24
CA CYS A 662 -1.88 15.35 49.90
C CYS A 662 -1.72 16.19 48.64
N GLY A 663 -0.95 17.28 48.74
CA GLY A 663 -0.63 18.15 47.63
C GLY A 663 0.13 17.39 46.54
N GLY A 664 -0.42 17.28 45.38
CA GLY A 664 0.18 16.66 44.20
C GLY A 664 0.53 17.68 43.12
N PRO A 665 1.45 17.36 42.24
CA PRO A 665 1.82 18.20 41.12
C PRO A 665 0.74 18.23 40.00
N PRO A 666 0.81 19.14 39.03
CA PRO A 666 -0.33 19.59 38.25
C PRO A 666 -0.86 18.58 37.23
N THR A 667 -2.15 18.62 37.15
CA THR A 667 -3.07 17.83 36.31
C THR A 667 -2.75 17.84 34.82
N LEU A 668 -2.62 16.64 34.25
CA LEU A 668 -2.88 16.39 32.84
C LEU A 668 -4.41 16.40 32.63
N THR A 669 -4.86 17.25 31.75
CA THR A 669 -6.26 17.42 31.39
C THR A 669 -6.75 16.16 30.64
N THR A 670 -7.78 15.56 31.17
CA THR A 670 -8.50 14.39 30.69
C THR A 670 -9.10 14.59 29.32
N LEU A 671 -8.76 13.73 28.38
CA LEU A 671 -9.59 13.38 27.25
C LEU A 671 -10.47 12.18 27.68
N THR A 672 -11.75 12.47 27.94
CA THR A 672 -12.76 11.47 28.27
C THR A 672 -13.18 10.69 27.01
N ARG A 673 -12.77 9.43 26.93
CA ARG A 673 -13.58 8.39 26.29
C ARG A 673 -13.64 7.21 27.25
N SER A 674 -14.84 6.77 27.53
CA SER A 674 -15.16 5.67 28.43
C SER A 674 -14.42 4.40 27.99
N PRO A 675 -13.67 3.72 28.87
CA PRO A 675 -13.23 2.36 28.60
C PRO A 675 -14.42 1.42 28.88
N GLY A 676 -14.71 0.54 27.93
CA GLY A 676 -15.61 -0.58 28.13
C GLY A 676 -15.07 -1.51 29.25
N PRO A 677 -15.93 -2.32 29.85
CA PRO A 677 -15.58 -3.11 31.04
C PRO A 677 -14.47 -4.13 30.71
N ILE A 678 -13.42 -4.09 31.51
CA ILE A 678 -12.37 -5.12 31.50
C ILE A 678 -12.89 -6.30 32.29
N THR A 679 -13.45 -7.29 31.61
CA THR A 679 -13.74 -8.59 32.20
C THR A 679 -12.46 -9.39 32.35
N CYS A 680 -12.03 -9.59 33.58
CA CYS A 680 -10.93 -10.48 33.91
C CYS A 680 -11.41 -11.95 33.86
N SER A 681 -11.47 -12.54 32.66
CA SER A 681 -11.66 -13.99 32.53
C SER A 681 -10.29 -14.68 32.69
N ARG A 682 -10.21 -15.60 33.65
CA ARG A 682 -9.08 -16.51 33.81
C ARG A 682 -9.00 -17.48 32.61
N THR A 683 -8.44 -17.03 31.48
CA THR A 683 -7.99 -17.93 30.45
C THR A 683 -6.50 -17.67 30.19
N ARG A 684 -5.74 -18.76 30.05
CA ARG A 684 -4.29 -18.78 29.88
C ARG A 684 -3.81 -17.70 28.89
N PRO A 685 -2.66 -17.04 29.16
CA PRO A 685 -2.17 -16.00 28.27
C PRO A 685 -1.87 -16.59 26.89
N PRO A 686 -2.28 -15.90 25.82
CA PRO A 686 -1.80 -16.24 24.48
C PRO A 686 -0.31 -15.90 24.39
N SER A 687 0.36 -16.71 23.59
CA SER A 687 1.79 -16.69 23.34
C SER A 687 2.36 -15.30 23.04
N HIS A 688 3.45 -14.97 23.68
CA HIS A 688 4.58 -14.11 23.34
C HIS A 688 4.42 -12.59 23.08
N TRP A 689 3.24 -12.00 22.87
CA TRP A 689 3.13 -10.57 22.53
C TRP A 689 2.46 -9.68 23.59
N ALA A 690 2.03 -10.23 24.71
CA ALA A 690 1.32 -9.49 25.77
C ALA A 690 2.21 -8.56 26.62
N CYS A 691 3.53 -8.50 26.37
CA CYS A 691 4.48 -7.81 27.25
C CYS A 691 4.62 -6.30 27.03
N PHE A 692 4.02 -5.72 26.02
CA PHE A 692 4.13 -4.28 25.76
C PHE A 692 2.99 -3.41 26.32
N ARG A 693 2.08 -3.99 27.11
CA ARG A 693 0.95 -3.24 27.68
C ARG A 693 1.23 -2.47 28.98
N ALA A 694 2.42 -2.47 29.50
CA ALA A 694 2.70 -1.91 30.82
C ALA A 694 3.71 -0.75 30.85
N THR A 695 3.86 0.01 29.76
CA THR A 695 4.57 1.29 29.85
C THR A 695 3.84 2.36 29.04
#